data_d1f06b25ff2f854346a61e2f221aa826
#
_entry.id   d1f06b25ff2f854346a61e2f221aa826
#
_cell.length_a   1.000
_cell.length_b   1.000
_cell.length_c   1.000
_cell.angle_alpha   90.00
_cell.angle_beta   90.00
_cell.angle_gamma   90.00
#
_symmetry.space_group_name_H-M   'P 1'
#
loop_
_entity.id
_entity.type
_entity.pdbx_description
1 polymer ?
#
loop_
_entity_poly.entity_id
_entity_poly.type
_entity_poly.pdbx_seq_one_letter_code
_entity_poly.pdbx_strand_id
1 'polypeptide(L)'
;MRPEILFPLFGGIESLKGVGERSAKLLAELIGGNKILDLLWHLPSNLIDRRYAPRLAHAAPGRICTVKIKVLEHLPPQTSRQPYKITATDGSAEITLIFFNAYVDTLRRNLPEGAERVISGKLEYFNGGWQMSHPDYIVKTFDEIPPIETVYPLTAGISNKMLYKWQIQALSRIPELPEWQNEELLRQKQWPDFRSALLAAHRPQKAPELEPGSPARCRLAYDELLANQLALGIVRQKIKKQAGREIKGNGLLRKKTLESLPFKLTGAQERVLQEIFSDQGSGFRMLRLLQGDVGSGKTIVALLTMLNAVECGTQAAIMAPTEILAKQHYDTIAPLCENIGIRAELLTGRIKGKNRKLLLDDLESGKIDILIGTHALFQEEVKFRDLACVIVDEQHRFGVHQRLSLSNKGNKADILVMTATPIPRTLVLTAYGDMEYSKIDEVPAGRKPVDTRVVSVEKINEVAAGLKRKLEQGCRAYWVCPLVEESEKIDLAAAQERFETLHKIFGDIVGLVHGKMKEKEKDEVMERFKNGQLRLLVATTVIEVGVNVPEATVMIIEHAERFGLAQLHQLRGRIKRGFEASTCILMYSHPLSETSRQRLETMRQTEDGFLIAEKDLELRGGGEILGTRQSGFDEFRLADMTAHKELLEIAHRDAQMILNTDPDLQTSRGQALRTLLYLFERDAAVKTYISG
;
A
#
# COMPACT_ATOMS: atom_id res chain seq x y z
N MET A 1 -13.22 16.11 23.47
CA MET A 1 -14.59 15.57 23.42
C MET A 1 -15.13 15.82 22.03
N ARG A 2 -15.88 14.88 21.42
CA ARG A 2 -16.45 15.05 20.07
C ARG A 2 -17.45 16.23 20.08
N PRO A 3 -17.41 17.13 19.07
CA PRO A 3 -18.36 18.22 18.95
C PRO A 3 -19.81 17.71 18.83
N GLU A 4 -20.74 18.32 19.54
CA GLU A 4 -22.16 17.93 19.56
C GLU A 4 -22.82 17.98 18.17
N ILE A 5 -22.38 18.92 17.32
CA ILE A 5 -22.84 19.05 15.94
C ILE A 5 -22.67 17.76 15.12
N LEU A 6 -21.74 16.88 15.48
CA LEU A 6 -21.49 15.61 14.81
C LEU A 6 -22.33 14.45 15.36
N PHE A 7 -23.02 14.58 16.49
CA PHE A 7 -23.78 13.48 17.12
C PHE A 7 -24.79 12.82 16.18
N PRO A 8 -25.54 13.56 15.32
CA PRO A 8 -26.47 12.92 14.39
C PRO A 8 -25.79 11.93 13.41
N LEU A 9 -24.52 12.14 13.07
CA LEU A 9 -23.76 11.29 12.13
C LEU A 9 -23.18 10.04 12.82
N PHE A 10 -22.96 10.10 14.13
CA PHE A 10 -22.40 8.99 14.91
C PHE A 10 -23.45 8.12 15.59
N GLY A 11 -24.74 8.41 15.37
CA GLY A 11 -25.83 7.52 15.77
C GLY A 11 -25.79 6.19 15.02
N GLY A 12 -26.30 5.12 15.62
CA GLY A 12 -26.39 3.81 15.01
C GLY A 12 -27.32 3.78 13.78
N ILE A 13 -27.03 2.92 12.82
CA ILE A 13 -27.87 2.71 11.63
C ILE A 13 -29.25 2.16 11.95
N GLU A 14 -29.43 1.51 13.11
CA GLU A 14 -30.71 1.03 13.62
C GLU A 14 -31.71 2.17 13.88
N SER A 15 -31.23 3.40 14.05
CA SER A 15 -32.07 4.59 14.20
C SER A 15 -32.75 5.05 12.91
N LEU A 16 -32.41 4.43 11.77
CA LEU A 16 -33.04 4.69 10.48
C LEU A 16 -34.34 3.90 10.36
N LYS A 17 -35.39 4.55 9.88
CA LYS A 17 -36.71 3.92 9.72
C LYS A 17 -36.62 2.76 8.71
N GLY A 18 -37.04 1.58 9.16
CA GLY A 18 -37.06 0.37 8.34
C GLY A 18 -35.74 -0.46 8.38
N VAL A 19 -34.82 -0.11 9.27
CA VAL A 19 -33.63 -0.94 9.58
C VAL A 19 -33.96 -1.77 10.83
N GLY A 20 -34.29 -3.06 10.67
CA GLY A 20 -34.40 -4.01 11.75
C GLY A 20 -33.08 -4.72 12.05
N GLU A 21 -33.01 -5.49 13.14
CA GLU A 21 -31.78 -6.17 13.60
C GLU A 21 -31.07 -6.98 12.50
N ARG A 22 -31.82 -7.76 11.70
CA ARG A 22 -31.25 -8.55 10.60
C ARG A 22 -30.66 -7.67 9.51
N SER A 23 -31.38 -6.62 9.14
CA SER A 23 -30.93 -5.67 8.11
C SER A 23 -29.74 -4.85 8.61
N ALA A 24 -29.70 -4.50 9.90
CA ALA A 24 -28.59 -3.77 10.50
C ALA A 24 -27.29 -4.57 10.46
N LYS A 25 -27.33 -5.88 10.74
CA LYS A 25 -26.14 -6.74 10.63
C LYS A 25 -25.60 -6.81 9.21
N LEU A 26 -26.47 -7.09 8.23
CA LEU A 26 -26.08 -7.13 6.80
C LEU A 26 -25.56 -5.77 6.32
N LEU A 27 -26.18 -4.69 6.75
CA LEU A 27 -25.77 -3.34 6.39
C LEU A 27 -24.40 -3.00 7.01
N ALA A 28 -24.17 -3.35 8.28
CA ALA A 28 -22.90 -3.13 8.96
C ALA A 28 -21.74 -3.89 8.30
N GLU A 29 -21.97 -5.12 7.85
CA GLU A 29 -20.99 -5.88 7.06
C GLU A 29 -20.71 -5.22 5.71
N LEU A 30 -21.76 -4.74 5.02
CA LEU A 30 -21.62 -4.08 3.72
C LEU A 30 -20.81 -2.78 3.79
N ILE A 31 -21.10 -1.93 4.80
CA ILE A 31 -20.50 -0.59 4.92
C ILE A 31 -19.25 -0.55 5.81
N GLY A 32 -18.88 -1.68 6.41
CA GLY A 32 -17.71 -1.78 7.30
C GLY A 32 -17.87 -1.02 8.62
N GLY A 33 -19.08 -0.82 9.12
CA GLY A 33 -19.36 -0.11 10.37
C GLY A 33 -20.85 -0.05 10.71
N ASN A 34 -21.20 0.52 11.85
CA ASN A 34 -22.58 0.55 12.35
C ASN A 34 -23.14 1.96 12.56
N LYS A 35 -22.46 3.00 12.09
CA LYS A 35 -22.84 4.41 12.24
C LYS A 35 -23.53 4.93 10.97
N ILE A 36 -24.33 5.97 11.12
CA ILE A 36 -24.89 6.71 9.97
C ILE A 36 -23.78 7.27 9.08
N LEU A 37 -22.67 7.71 9.69
CA LEU A 37 -21.50 8.18 8.98
C LEU A 37 -20.90 7.10 8.06
N ASP A 38 -20.82 5.86 8.53
CA ASP A 38 -20.30 4.74 7.71
C ASP A 38 -21.18 4.50 6.48
N LEU A 39 -22.50 4.68 6.63
CA LEU A 39 -23.44 4.60 5.52
C LEU A 39 -23.24 5.75 4.52
N LEU A 40 -22.92 6.96 4.98
CA LEU A 40 -22.64 8.11 4.11
C LEU A 40 -21.30 7.96 3.34
N TRP A 41 -20.36 7.18 3.83
CA TRP A 41 -19.13 6.86 3.11
C TRP A 41 -19.32 5.76 2.05
N HIS A 42 -20.46 5.05 2.07
CA HIS A 42 -20.79 4.04 1.06
C HIS A 42 -21.37 4.72 -0.18
N LEU A 43 -20.48 5.15 -1.08
CA LEU A 43 -20.82 5.93 -2.26
C LEU A 43 -21.40 5.06 -3.39
N PRO A 44 -22.20 5.64 -4.30
CA PRO A 44 -22.74 4.91 -5.45
C PRO A 44 -21.63 4.52 -6.45
N SER A 45 -21.83 3.37 -7.07
CA SER A 45 -20.93 2.82 -8.10
C SER A 45 -21.45 3.01 -9.52
N ASN A 46 -22.76 3.22 -9.67
CA ASN A 46 -23.39 3.37 -10.99
C ASN A 46 -24.66 4.22 -10.89
N LEU A 47 -25.22 4.59 -12.05
CA LEU A 47 -26.52 5.21 -12.17
C LEU A 47 -27.34 4.59 -13.30
N ILE A 48 -28.67 4.62 -13.16
CA ILE A 48 -29.61 4.22 -14.20
C ILE A 48 -30.36 5.48 -14.64
N ASP A 49 -30.14 5.88 -15.89
CA ASP A 49 -30.85 7.00 -16.50
C ASP A 49 -32.14 6.51 -17.11
N ARG A 50 -33.30 6.95 -16.54
CA ARG A 50 -34.64 6.58 -16.97
C ARG A 50 -35.35 7.67 -17.74
N ARG A 51 -34.63 8.76 -18.10
CA ARG A 51 -35.17 9.88 -18.89
C ARG A 51 -35.41 9.52 -20.36
N TYR A 52 -34.86 8.39 -20.84
CA TYR A 52 -35.08 7.93 -22.19
C TYR A 52 -36.51 7.35 -22.32
N ALA A 53 -37.41 8.15 -22.87
CA ALA A 53 -38.84 7.84 -22.98
C ALA A 53 -39.35 8.04 -24.43
N PRO A 54 -38.83 7.29 -25.42
CA PRO A 54 -39.29 7.38 -26.82
C PRO A 54 -40.62 6.63 -27.00
N ARG A 55 -41.29 6.85 -28.16
CA ARG A 55 -42.30 5.89 -28.65
C ARG A 55 -41.62 4.59 -29.04
N LEU A 56 -42.25 3.44 -28.81
CA LEU A 56 -41.70 2.11 -29.10
C LEU A 56 -41.24 1.96 -30.55
N ALA A 57 -42.00 2.53 -31.51
CA ALA A 57 -41.60 2.50 -32.92
C ALA A 57 -40.23 3.18 -33.22
N HIS A 58 -39.78 4.06 -32.35
CA HIS A 58 -38.50 4.79 -32.49
C HIS A 58 -37.51 4.47 -31.39
N ALA A 59 -37.79 3.44 -30.60
CA ALA A 59 -36.94 3.04 -29.51
C ALA A 59 -35.66 2.31 -29.98
N ALA A 60 -34.60 2.38 -29.21
CA ALA A 60 -33.36 1.63 -29.45
C ALA A 60 -33.27 0.43 -28.50
N PRO A 61 -32.94 -0.78 -28.99
CA PRO A 61 -32.80 -1.98 -28.15
C PRO A 61 -31.56 -1.89 -27.25
N GLY A 62 -31.61 -2.63 -26.15
CA GLY A 62 -30.49 -2.73 -25.20
C GLY A 62 -30.40 -1.58 -24.19
N ARG A 63 -31.24 -0.56 -24.28
CA ARG A 63 -31.26 0.62 -23.37
C ARG A 63 -32.37 0.48 -22.32
N ILE A 64 -32.19 1.13 -21.17
CA ILE A 64 -33.27 1.37 -20.21
C ILE A 64 -34.24 2.36 -20.86
N CYS A 65 -35.49 1.95 -20.94
CA CYS A 65 -36.57 2.76 -21.56
C CYS A 65 -37.73 2.90 -20.58
N THR A 66 -38.30 4.10 -20.52
CA THR A 66 -39.50 4.39 -19.77
C THR A 66 -40.61 4.71 -20.76
N VAL A 67 -41.70 3.92 -20.77
CA VAL A 67 -42.76 4.07 -21.75
C VAL A 67 -44.13 3.93 -21.10
N LYS A 68 -45.08 4.76 -21.54
CA LYS A 68 -46.47 4.65 -21.18
C LYS A 68 -47.13 3.63 -22.11
N ILE A 69 -47.74 2.59 -21.54
CA ILE A 69 -48.37 1.48 -22.27
C ILE A 69 -49.83 1.34 -21.86
N LYS A 70 -50.62 0.78 -22.75
CA LYS A 70 -51.97 0.23 -22.47
C LYS A 70 -51.87 -1.28 -22.51
N VAL A 71 -52.26 -1.94 -21.42
CA VAL A 71 -52.28 -3.41 -21.31
C VAL A 71 -53.34 -3.96 -22.25
N LEU A 72 -52.98 -4.90 -23.10
CA LEU A 72 -53.91 -5.55 -24.06
C LEU A 72 -54.42 -6.87 -23.49
N GLU A 73 -53.53 -7.82 -23.21
CA GLU A 73 -53.91 -9.19 -22.86
C GLU A 73 -52.85 -9.85 -21.95
N HIS A 74 -53.34 -10.74 -21.10
CA HIS A 74 -52.51 -11.62 -20.28
C HIS A 74 -52.41 -12.99 -20.93
N LEU A 75 -51.17 -13.47 -21.17
CA LEU A 75 -50.86 -14.74 -21.76
C LEU A 75 -50.23 -15.69 -20.67
N PRO A 76 -51.04 -16.49 -19.96
CA PRO A 76 -50.53 -17.39 -18.96
C PRO A 76 -49.67 -18.47 -19.57
N PRO A 77 -48.66 -19.01 -18.86
CA PRO A 77 -47.79 -20.09 -19.35
C PRO A 77 -48.60 -21.37 -19.57
N GLN A 78 -48.39 -22.02 -20.72
CA GLN A 78 -48.98 -23.33 -21.00
C GLN A 78 -48.28 -24.49 -20.30
N THR A 79 -46.99 -24.27 -19.90
CA THR A 79 -46.16 -25.23 -19.15
C THR A 79 -45.42 -24.54 -18.03
N SER A 80 -45.04 -25.25 -16.97
CA SER A 80 -44.30 -24.72 -15.84
C SER A 80 -42.93 -24.09 -16.16
N ARG A 81 -42.39 -24.39 -17.35
CA ARG A 81 -41.12 -23.84 -17.82
C ARG A 81 -41.25 -22.54 -18.64
N GLN A 82 -42.47 -22.19 -19.03
CA GLN A 82 -42.70 -20.97 -19.81
C GLN A 82 -42.93 -19.77 -18.88
N PRO A 83 -42.42 -18.54 -19.24
CA PRO A 83 -42.71 -17.33 -18.49
C PRO A 83 -44.15 -16.86 -18.70
N TYR A 84 -44.67 -16.15 -17.71
CA TYR A 84 -45.92 -15.39 -17.86
C TYR A 84 -45.67 -14.18 -18.75
N LYS A 85 -46.51 -13.95 -19.78
CA LYS A 85 -46.36 -12.87 -20.70
C LYS A 85 -47.58 -11.93 -20.61
N ILE A 86 -47.36 -10.66 -20.88
CA ILE A 86 -48.42 -9.65 -20.99
C ILE A 86 -48.12 -8.83 -22.22
N THR A 87 -49.07 -8.79 -23.15
CA THR A 87 -48.98 -7.91 -24.33
C THR A 87 -49.53 -6.53 -23.99
N ALA A 88 -48.85 -5.51 -24.48
CA ALA A 88 -49.23 -4.12 -24.27
C ALA A 88 -48.82 -3.27 -25.49
N THR A 89 -49.34 -2.06 -25.59
CA THR A 89 -49.01 -1.12 -26.71
C THR A 89 -48.88 0.30 -26.19
N ASP A 90 -48.04 1.10 -26.83
CA ASP A 90 -48.00 2.55 -26.67
C ASP A 90 -48.76 3.30 -27.77
N GLY A 91 -49.50 2.56 -28.61
CA GLY A 91 -50.20 3.07 -29.80
C GLY A 91 -49.28 3.19 -31.03
N SER A 92 -47.99 3.04 -30.95
CA SER A 92 -47.04 3.05 -32.08
C SER A 92 -46.51 1.67 -32.42
N ALA A 93 -46.37 0.80 -31.42
CA ALA A 93 -45.95 -0.58 -31.54
C ALA A 93 -46.42 -1.42 -30.34
N GLU A 94 -46.34 -2.74 -30.46
CA GLU A 94 -46.60 -3.68 -29.36
C GLU A 94 -45.32 -4.07 -28.62
N ILE A 95 -45.46 -4.34 -27.31
CA ILE A 95 -44.42 -4.80 -26.44
C ILE A 95 -44.91 -5.99 -25.63
N THR A 96 -44.04 -7.02 -25.45
CA THR A 96 -44.31 -8.14 -24.58
C THR A 96 -43.54 -7.99 -23.25
N LEU A 97 -44.27 -7.93 -22.16
CA LEU A 97 -43.70 -7.96 -20.82
C LEU A 97 -43.53 -9.41 -20.40
N ILE A 98 -42.33 -9.80 -19.92
CA ILE A 98 -41.99 -11.18 -19.59
C ILE A 98 -41.71 -11.30 -18.10
N PHE A 99 -42.37 -12.26 -17.43
CA PHE A 99 -42.20 -12.51 -16.01
C PHE A 99 -41.89 -13.97 -15.75
N PHE A 100 -40.69 -14.26 -15.29
CA PHE A 100 -40.32 -15.56 -14.74
C PHE A 100 -40.74 -15.64 -13.27
N ASN A 101 -41.27 -16.77 -12.80
CA ASN A 101 -41.77 -16.93 -11.42
C ASN A 101 -42.84 -15.89 -11.02
N ALA A 102 -43.87 -15.76 -11.84
CA ALA A 102 -44.88 -14.71 -11.69
C ALA A 102 -45.87 -14.97 -10.56
N TYR A 103 -46.10 -13.99 -9.72
CA TYR A 103 -47.25 -13.95 -8.80
C TYR A 103 -48.46 -13.36 -9.58
N VAL A 104 -49.26 -14.26 -10.17
CA VAL A 104 -50.32 -13.93 -11.11
C VAL A 104 -51.29 -12.88 -10.58
N ASP A 105 -51.77 -13.02 -9.35
CA ASP A 105 -52.70 -12.08 -8.71
C ASP A 105 -52.11 -10.67 -8.56
N THR A 106 -50.84 -10.60 -8.28
CA THR A 106 -50.12 -9.32 -8.19
C THR A 106 -49.98 -8.67 -9.55
N LEU A 107 -49.65 -9.45 -10.59
CA LEU A 107 -49.57 -8.94 -11.96
C LEU A 107 -50.93 -8.44 -12.49
N ARG A 108 -52.00 -9.19 -12.29
CA ARG A 108 -53.35 -8.79 -12.66
C ARG A 108 -53.80 -7.53 -11.95
N ARG A 109 -53.42 -7.35 -10.67
CA ARG A 109 -53.73 -6.12 -9.93
C ARG A 109 -52.93 -4.91 -10.39
N ASN A 110 -51.65 -5.11 -10.73
CA ASN A 110 -50.76 -4.01 -11.13
C ASN A 110 -50.91 -3.63 -12.59
N LEU A 111 -51.22 -4.60 -13.43
CA LEU A 111 -51.38 -4.46 -14.90
C LEU A 111 -52.76 -5.01 -15.38
N PRO A 112 -53.87 -4.44 -14.92
CA PRO A 112 -55.18 -4.91 -15.38
C PRO A 112 -55.35 -4.66 -16.88
N GLU A 113 -56.07 -5.55 -17.57
CA GLU A 113 -56.37 -5.39 -18.99
C GLU A 113 -57.11 -4.07 -19.25
N GLY A 114 -56.74 -3.41 -20.34
CA GLY A 114 -57.25 -2.11 -20.70
C GLY A 114 -56.68 -0.91 -19.92
N ALA A 115 -55.92 -1.16 -18.86
CA ALA A 115 -55.35 -0.08 -18.06
C ALA A 115 -54.11 0.55 -18.68
N GLU A 116 -53.96 1.86 -18.50
CA GLU A 116 -52.71 2.56 -18.82
C GLU A 116 -51.73 2.48 -17.64
N ARG A 117 -50.49 2.20 -17.94
CA ARG A 117 -49.38 2.16 -16.97
C ARG A 117 -48.13 2.75 -17.58
N VAL A 118 -47.23 3.23 -16.72
CA VAL A 118 -45.86 3.60 -17.10
C VAL A 118 -44.95 2.47 -16.58
N ILE A 119 -44.18 1.95 -17.51
CA ILE A 119 -43.19 0.91 -17.19
C ILE A 119 -41.78 1.43 -17.48
N SER A 120 -40.80 0.96 -16.70
CA SER A 120 -39.39 1.26 -16.96
C SER A 120 -38.56 0.00 -16.75
N GLY A 121 -37.65 -0.27 -17.69
CA GLY A 121 -36.76 -1.43 -17.68
C GLY A 121 -35.92 -1.51 -18.95
N LYS A 122 -35.10 -2.56 -19.04
CA LYS A 122 -34.28 -2.82 -20.23
C LYS A 122 -35.17 -3.25 -21.40
N LEU A 123 -35.13 -2.46 -22.47
CA LEU A 123 -35.89 -2.75 -23.70
C LEU A 123 -35.03 -3.64 -24.62
N GLU A 124 -35.59 -4.74 -25.05
CA GLU A 124 -34.94 -5.70 -25.95
C GLU A 124 -35.79 -5.90 -27.21
N TYR A 125 -35.17 -6.21 -28.34
CA TYR A 125 -35.85 -6.60 -29.58
C TYR A 125 -35.51 -8.04 -29.90
N PHE A 126 -36.52 -8.92 -29.86
CA PHE A 126 -36.32 -10.34 -30.02
C PHE A 126 -37.43 -10.97 -30.83
N ASN A 127 -37.09 -11.88 -31.77
CA ASN A 127 -38.07 -12.51 -32.68
C ASN A 127 -39.04 -11.58 -33.38
N GLY A 128 -38.60 -10.40 -33.81
CA GLY A 128 -39.40 -9.47 -34.54
C GLY A 128 -40.33 -8.57 -33.70
N GLY A 129 -40.21 -8.61 -32.35
CA GLY A 129 -41.04 -7.81 -31.43
C GLY A 129 -40.25 -7.19 -30.29
N TRP A 130 -40.81 -6.12 -29.73
CA TRP A 130 -40.30 -5.50 -28.52
C TRP A 130 -40.62 -6.37 -27.30
N GLN A 131 -39.67 -6.51 -26.42
CA GLN A 131 -39.87 -7.18 -25.11
C GLN A 131 -39.18 -6.45 -23.99
N MET A 132 -39.72 -6.59 -22.78
CA MET A 132 -39.12 -6.12 -21.53
C MET A 132 -39.31 -7.18 -20.47
N SER A 133 -38.18 -7.74 -19.98
CA SER A 133 -38.18 -8.77 -18.96
C SER A 133 -38.15 -8.11 -17.60
N HIS A 134 -39.09 -8.46 -16.71
CA HIS A 134 -39.18 -7.95 -15.34
C HIS A 134 -38.99 -6.43 -15.28
N PRO A 135 -39.94 -5.59 -15.77
CA PRO A 135 -39.85 -4.13 -15.64
C PRO A 135 -39.48 -3.75 -14.18
N ASP A 136 -38.49 -2.88 -14.02
CA ASP A 136 -38.05 -2.39 -12.69
C ASP A 136 -39.16 -1.58 -12.01
N TYR A 137 -39.94 -0.86 -12.81
CA TYR A 137 -41.06 -0.03 -12.40
C TYR A 137 -42.29 -0.34 -13.22
N ILE A 138 -43.45 -0.44 -12.51
CA ILE A 138 -44.78 -0.54 -13.05
C ILE A 138 -45.64 0.40 -12.19
N VAL A 139 -45.96 1.59 -12.72
CA VAL A 139 -46.57 2.68 -11.96
C VAL A 139 -47.69 3.32 -12.79
N LYS A 140 -48.43 4.28 -12.22
CA LYS A 140 -49.52 4.95 -12.89
C LYS A 140 -49.08 6.15 -13.72
N THR A 141 -48.08 6.89 -13.20
CA THR A 141 -47.59 8.15 -13.81
C THR A 141 -46.08 8.17 -13.91
N PHE A 142 -45.54 9.03 -14.81
CA PHE A 142 -44.11 9.22 -14.95
C PHE A 142 -43.44 9.76 -13.67
N ASP A 143 -44.14 10.58 -12.91
CA ASP A 143 -43.63 11.24 -11.71
C ASP A 143 -43.28 10.25 -10.57
N GLU A 144 -43.84 9.03 -10.64
CA GLU A 144 -43.55 7.96 -9.69
C GLU A 144 -42.22 7.26 -9.96
N ILE A 145 -41.56 7.54 -11.11
CA ILE A 145 -40.28 6.95 -11.51
C ILE A 145 -39.18 7.99 -11.33
N PRO A 146 -38.12 7.70 -10.53
CA PRO A 146 -37.00 8.62 -10.44
C PRO A 146 -36.32 8.77 -11.81
N PRO A 147 -36.13 10.01 -12.33
CA PRO A 147 -35.50 10.21 -13.64
C PRO A 147 -34.07 9.66 -13.71
N ILE A 148 -33.37 9.66 -12.56
CA ILE A 148 -32.08 9.06 -12.38
C ILE A 148 -32.12 8.25 -11.10
N GLU A 149 -31.75 6.98 -11.17
CA GLU A 149 -31.67 6.08 -10.04
C GLU A 149 -30.21 5.76 -9.73
N THR A 150 -29.78 6.06 -8.54
CA THR A 150 -28.43 5.77 -8.05
C THR A 150 -28.32 4.31 -7.64
N VAL A 151 -27.25 3.65 -8.09
CA VAL A 151 -26.97 2.25 -7.79
C VAL A 151 -25.75 2.16 -6.87
N TYR A 152 -25.92 1.47 -5.76
CA TYR A 152 -24.88 1.25 -4.75
C TYR A 152 -24.33 -0.18 -4.84
N PRO A 153 -23.10 -0.43 -4.43
CA PRO A 153 -22.61 -1.79 -4.17
C PRO A 153 -23.54 -2.47 -3.15
N LEU A 154 -23.88 -3.74 -3.39
CA LEU A 154 -24.87 -4.47 -2.60
C LEU A 154 -24.31 -5.78 -2.04
N THR A 155 -24.97 -6.27 -1.00
CA THR A 155 -24.77 -7.62 -0.48
C THR A 155 -26.10 -8.41 -0.54
N ALA A 156 -26.00 -9.74 -0.47
CA ALA A 156 -27.18 -10.60 -0.46
C ALA A 156 -28.13 -10.24 0.69
N GLY A 157 -29.41 -10.06 0.38
CA GLY A 157 -30.46 -9.71 1.35
C GLY A 157 -30.75 -8.20 1.47
N ILE A 158 -29.99 -7.33 0.83
CA ILE A 158 -30.28 -5.87 0.75
C ILE A 158 -30.54 -5.50 -0.72
N SER A 159 -31.69 -4.92 -1.01
CA SER A 159 -32.00 -4.39 -2.35
C SER A 159 -31.58 -2.92 -2.49
N ASN A 160 -31.30 -2.49 -3.74
CA ASN A 160 -30.96 -1.08 -4.01
C ASN A 160 -32.07 -0.11 -3.52
N LYS A 161 -33.34 -0.48 -3.67
CA LYS A 161 -34.47 0.32 -3.17
C LYS A 161 -34.47 0.50 -1.65
N MET A 162 -34.08 -0.52 -0.89
CA MET A 162 -33.96 -0.44 0.56
C MET A 162 -32.79 0.47 0.93
N LEU A 163 -31.62 0.22 0.36
CA LEU A 163 -30.40 0.98 0.63
C LEU A 163 -30.60 2.46 0.28
N TYR A 164 -31.17 2.76 -0.87
CA TYR A 164 -31.48 4.13 -1.30
C TYR A 164 -32.37 4.88 -0.31
N LYS A 165 -33.41 4.21 0.23
CA LYS A 165 -34.29 4.82 1.26
C LYS A 165 -33.53 5.14 2.56
N TRP A 166 -32.61 4.29 2.96
CA TRP A 166 -31.77 4.52 4.14
C TRP A 166 -30.76 5.63 3.89
N GLN A 167 -30.17 5.67 2.70
CA GLN A 167 -29.26 6.75 2.29
C GLN A 167 -29.95 8.13 2.31
N ILE A 168 -31.15 8.26 1.80
CA ILE A 168 -31.90 9.53 1.86
C ILE A 168 -32.10 9.99 3.32
N GLN A 169 -32.44 9.07 4.21
CA GLN A 169 -32.59 9.39 5.65
C GLN A 169 -31.24 9.79 6.27
N ALA A 170 -30.16 9.10 5.93
CA ALA A 170 -28.81 9.44 6.42
C ALA A 170 -28.38 10.82 5.92
N LEU A 171 -28.57 11.11 4.61
CA LEU A 171 -28.27 12.41 4.01
C LEU A 171 -29.05 13.57 4.64
N SER A 172 -30.28 13.33 5.10
CA SER A 172 -31.09 14.36 5.77
C SER A 172 -30.55 14.73 7.17
N ARG A 173 -29.67 13.90 7.75
CA ARG A 173 -29.07 14.13 9.08
C ARG A 173 -27.74 14.87 9.01
N ILE A 174 -27.24 15.21 7.82
CA ILE A 174 -25.98 15.95 7.68
C ILE A 174 -26.21 17.37 8.21
N PRO A 175 -25.50 17.80 9.27
CA PRO A 175 -25.62 19.15 9.80
C PRO A 175 -24.87 20.14 8.89
N GLU A 176 -25.11 21.41 9.09
CA GLU A 176 -24.24 22.47 8.54
C GLU A 176 -22.97 22.53 9.36
N LEU A 177 -21.85 22.16 8.73
CA LEU A 177 -20.55 22.14 9.38
C LEU A 177 -19.77 23.44 9.04
N PRO A 178 -18.94 23.94 9.95
CA PRO A 178 -18.08 25.07 9.64
C PRO A 178 -17.10 24.69 8.55
N GLU A 179 -16.84 25.61 7.61
CA GLU A 179 -15.89 25.36 6.53
C GLU A 179 -14.45 25.38 7.07
N TRP A 180 -13.71 24.34 6.75
CA TRP A 180 -12.31 24.16 7.16
C TRP A 180 -11.32 24.38 6.02
N GLN A 181 -11.80 24.42 4.78
CA GLN A 181 -10.94 24.68 3.63
C GLN A 181 -10.69 26.16 3.43
N ASN A 182 -9.60 26.46 2.70
CA ASN A 182 -9.32 27.80 2.26
C ASN A 182 -10.30 28.18 1.14
N GLU A 183 -10.95 29.36 1.26
CA GLU A 183 -11.91 29.85 0.25
C GLU A 183 -11.30 30.01 -1.14
N GLU A 184 -10.04 30.40 -1.21
CA GLU A 184 -9.30 30.54 -2.47
C GLU A 184 -9.14 29.18 -3.16
N LEU A 185 -8.76 28.12 -2.38
CA LEU A 185 -8.64 26.75 -2.87
C LEU A 185 -10.00 26.23 -3.38
N LEU A 186 -11.09 26.48 -2.63
CA LEU A 186 -12.43 26.07 -3.05
C LEU A 186 -12.83 26.71 -4.39
N ARG A 187 -12.55 28.02 -4.54
CA ARG A 187 -12.83 28.75 -5.79
C ARG A 187 -11.96 28.25 -6.96
N GLN A 188 -10.67 28.09 -6.73
CA GLN A 188 -9.73 27.65 -7.76
C GLN A 188 -10.03 26.23 -8.27
N LYS A 189 -10.39 25.33 -7.35
CA LYS A 189 -10.73 23.94 -7.67
C LYS A 189 -12.21 23.75 -8.04
N GLN A 190 -13.03 24.79 -7.92
CA GLN A 190 -14.50 24.73 -8.10
C GLN A 190 -15.15 23.67 -7.21
N TRP A 191 -14.65 23.51 -5.99
CA TRP A 191 -15.19 22.56 -5.04
C TRP A 191 -16.35 23.16 -4.25
N PRO A 192 -17.45 22.42 -4.07
CA PRO A 192 -18.55 22.83 -3.19
C PRO A 192 -18.14 22.68 -1.71
N ASP A 193 -18.95 23.22 -0.81
CA ASP A 193 -18.84 22.91 0.62
C ASP A 193 -19.04 21.41 0.90
N PHE A 194 -18.64 20.95 2.10
CA PHE A 194 -18.68 19.54 2.46
C PHE A 194 -20.05 18.89 2.28
N ARG A 195 -21.12 19.55 2.79
CA ARG A 195 -22.48 19.03 2.70
C ARG A 195 -22.93 18.90 1.25
N SER A 196 -22.73 19.95 0.46
CA SER A 196 -23.05 19.97 -0.97
C SER A 196 -22.25 18.93 -1.75
N ALA A 197 -20.96 18.74 -1.43
CA ALA A 197 -20.13 17.70 -2.03
C ALA A 197 -20.69 16.31 -1.75
N LEU A 198 -21.04 16.03 -0.49
CA LEU A 198 -21.58 14.73 -0.11
C LEU A 198 -22.93 14.44 -0.75
N LEU A 199 -23.83 15.45 -0.77
CA LEU A 199 -25.11 15.36 -1.48
C LEU A 199 -24.93 15.11 -2.98
N ALA A 200 -24.01 15.82 -3.64
CA ALA A 200 -23.71 15.65 -5.06
C ALA A 200 -23.15 14.26 -5.36
N ALA A 201 -22.22 13.76 -4.52
CA ALA A 201 -21.66 12.42 -4.67
C ALA A 201 -22.71 11.30 -4.57
N HIS A 202 -23.76 11.49 -3.75
CA HIS A 202 -24.88 10.55 -3.63
C HIS A 202 -25.99 10.73 -4.65
N ARG A 203 -26.04 11.86 -5.35
CA ARG A 203 -27.09 12.21 -6.33
C ARG A 203 -26.49 12.61 -7.68
N PRO A 204 -25.63 11.78 -8.28
CA PRO A 204 -25.02 12.09 -9.57
C PRO A 204 -26.11 12.23 -10.65
N GLN A 205 -25.95 13.22 -11.53
CA GLN A 205 -26.85 13.46 -12.66
C GLN A 205 -26.32 12.89 -13.97
N LYS A 206 -25.04 12.56 -14.01
CA LYS A 206 -24.32 12.05 -15.18
C LYS A 206 -23.23 11.06 -14.74
N ALA A 207 -22.89 10.09 -15.59
CA ALA A 207 -21.86 9.10 -15.31
C ALA A 207 -20.49 9.69 -14.91
N PRO A 208 -19.99 10.78 -15.52
CA PRO A 208 -18.71 11.38 -15.11
C PRO A 208 -18.67 11.89 -13.65
N GLU A 209 -19.82 12.16 -13.04
CA GLU A 209 -19.90 12.60 -11.64
C GLU A 209 -19.64 11.47 -10.63
N LEU A 210 -19.71 10.21 -11.09
CA LEU A 210 -19.33 9.03 -10.31
C LEU A 210 -17.82 8.83 -10.26
N GLU A 211 -17.08 9.39 -11.20
CA GLU A 211 -15.63 9.19 -11.30
C GLU A 211 -14.89 9.83 -10.11
N PRO A 212 -13.82 9.22 -9.62
CA PRO A 212 -13.00 9.78 -8.54
C PRO A 212 -12.54 11.22 -8.79
N GLY A 213 -12.25 11.58 -10.06
CA GLY A 213 -11.83 12.92 -10.48
C GLY A 213 -12.92 14.00 -10.50
N SER A 214 -14.18 13.68 -10.21
CA SER A 214 -15.25 14.69 -10.18
C SER A 214 -15.06 15.68 -9.01
N PRO A 215 -15.49 16.94 -9.15
CA PRO A 215 -15.27 17.98 -8.12
C PRO A 215 -15.77 17.59 -6.73
N ALA A 216 -16.95 16.95 -6.62
CA ALA A 216 -17.51 16.50 -5.37
C ALA A 216 -16.67 15.37 -4.73
N ARG A 217 -16.24 14.40 -5.54
CA ARG A 217 -15.39 13.28 -5.08
C ARG A 217 -13.99 13.76 -4.69
N CYS A 218 -13.39 14.66 -5.48
CA CYS A 218 -12.11 15.29 -5.15
C CYS A 218 -12.18 16.07 -3.85
N ARG A 219 -13.27 16.83 -3.59
CA ARG A 219 -13.46 17.56 -2.34
C ARG A 219 -13.49 16.62 -1.14
N LEU A 220 -14.30 15.57 -1.19
CA LEU A 220 -14.45 14.59 -0.11
C LEU A 220 -13.13 13.82 0.13
N ALA A 221 -12.46 13.40 -0.94
CA ALA A 221 -11.16 12.75 -0.86
C ALA A 221 -10.10 13.66 -0.23
N TYR A 222 -10.07 14.94 -0.63
CA TYR A 222 -9.15 15.90 -0.06
C TYR A 222 -9.38 16.14 1.43
N ASP A 223 -10.64 16.21 1.86
CA ASP A 223 -11.00 16.34 3.28
C ASP A 223 -10.49 15.16 4.11
N GLU A 224 -10.65 13.92 3.60
CA GLU A 224 -10.12 12.73 4.26
C GLU A 224 -8.59 12.73 4.33
N LEU A 225 -7.93 13.08 3.22
CA LEU A 225 -6.47 13.16 3.14
C LEU A 225 -5.92 14.25 4.06
N LEU A 226 -6.57 15.43 4.12
CA LEU A 226 -6.18 16.51 5.01
C LEU A 226 -6.34 16.12 6.49
N ALA A 227 -7.45 15.46 6.85
CA ALA A 227 -7.65 14.93 8.21
C ALA A 227 -6.53 13.96 8.61
N ASN A 228 -6.15 13.07 7.71
CA ASN A 228 -5.06 12.12 7.94
C ASN A 228 -3.71 12.84 8.10
N GLN A 229 -3.38 13.78 7.21
CA GLN A 229 -2.12 14.53 7.26
C GLN A 229 -2.01 15.42 8.50
N LEU A 230 -3.10 16.02 8.92
CA LEU A 230 -3.17 16.81 10.19
C LEU A 230 -2.93 15.89 11.39
N ALA A 231 -3.58 14.73 11.45
CA ALA A 231 -3.39 13.78 12.55
C ALA A 231 -1.92 13.35 12.67
N LEU A 232 -1.32 12.95 11.55
CA LEU A 232 0.10 12.57 11.49
C LEU A 232 1.03 13.75 11.87
N GLY A 233 0.72 14.96 11.39
CA GLY A 233 1.47 16.17 11.73
C GLY A 233 1.41 16.53 13.22
N ILE A 234 0.25 16.38 13.86
CA ILE A 234 0.06 16.59 15.31
C ILE A 234 0.89 15.58 16.10
N VAL A 235 0.85 14.29 15.72
CA VAL A 235 1.68 13.24 16.33
C VAL A 235 3.15 13.57 16.19
N ARG A 236 3.61 13.94 14.98
CA ARG A 236 4.99 14.35 14.70
C ARG A 236 5.43 15.54 15.59
N GLN A 237 4.61 16.59 15.70
CA GLN A 237 4.92 17.73 16.55
C GLN A 237 5.04 17.36 18.03
N LYS A 238 4.21 16.41 18.51
CA LYS A 238 4.30 15.94 19.90
C LYS A 238 5.54 15.08 20.14
N ILE A 239 5.91 14.23 19.19
CA ILE A 239 7.18 13.47 19.24
C ILE A 239 8.38 14.46 19.25
N LYS A 240 8.37 15.46 18.37
CA LYS A 240 9.41 16.51 18.34
C LYS A 240 9.48 17.35 19.62
N LYS A 241 8.35 17.61 20.29
CA LYS A 241 8.33 18.32 21.58
C LYS A 241 8.85 17.49 22.74
N GLN A 242 9.03 16.16 22.58
CA GLN A 242 9.73 15.37 23.57
C GLN A 242 11.20 15.81 23.59
N ALA A 243 11.67 16.25 24.75
CA ALA A 243 13.06 16.69 24.91
C ALA A 243 14.02 15.56 24.49
N GLY A 244 14.74 15.79 23.42
CA GLY A 244 15.80 14.95 22.93
C GLY A 244 17.13 15.26 23.62
N ARG A 245 18.18 14.80 22.99
CA ARG A 245 19.55 15.13 23.35
C ARG A 245 20.18 15.89 22.20
N GLU A 246 20.91 16.94 22.48
CA GLU A 246 21.71 17.63 21.49
C GLU A 246 22.98 16.81 21.21
N ILE A 247 23.08 16.22 20.03
CA ILE A 247 24.21 15.39 19.59
C ILE A 247 24.98 16.20 18.55
N LYS A 248 26.02 16.89 19.00
CA LYS A 248 26.94 17.69 18.17
C LYS A 248 28.36 17.19 18.33
N GLY A 249 28.70 16.12 17.59
CA GLY A 249 30.06 15.60 17.56
C GLY A 249 31.05 16.59 16.94
N ASN A 250 32.32 16.45 17.29
CA ASN A 250 33.39 17.32 16.83
C ASN A 250 33.86 17.05 15.37
N GLY A 251 33.35 16.01 14.72
CA GLY A 251 33.66 15.63 13.34
C GLY A 251 34.96 14.87 13.13
N LEU A 252 35.75 14.62 14.16
CA LEU A 252 37.08 14.00 14.04
C LEU A 252 37.01 12.54 13.59
N LEU A 253 36.13 11.75 14.22
CA LEU A 253 35.96 10.34 13.88
C LEU A 253 35.37 10.19 12.48
N ARG A 254 34.33 10.99 12.16
CA ARG A 254 33.70 11.02 10.84
C ARG A 254 34.71 11.37 9.74
N LYS A 255 35.56 12.38 9.98
CA LYS A 255 36.59 12.78 9.01
C LYS A 255 37.60 11.66 8.77
N LYS A 256 38.15 11.04 9.83
CA LYS A 256 39.05 9.92 9.75
C LYS A 256 38.44 8.73 8.98
N THR A 257 37.18 8.42 9.26
CA THR A 257 36.45 7.37 8.53
C THR A 257 36.35 7.72 7.05
N LEU A 258 35.95 8.93 6.68
CA LEU A 258 35.85 9.36 5.28
C LEU A 258 37.19 9.29 4.54
N GLU A 259 38.29 9.65 5.20
CA GLU A 259 39.64 9.56 4.65
C GLU A 259 40.11 8.10 4.41
N SER A 260 39.58 7.14 5.19
CA SER A 260 39.88 5.71 5.05
C SER A 260 39.06 5.00 3.96
N LEU A 261 37.98 5.62 3.45
CA LEU A 261 37.14 5.03 2.43
C LEU A 261 37.81 5.03 1.05
N PRO A 262 37.68 3.95 0.25
CA PRO A 262 38.23 3.86 -1.12
C PRO A 262 37.39 4.65 -2.14
N PHE A 263 36.35 5.38 -1.70
CA PHE A 263 35.42 6.16 -2.54
C PHE A 263 35.02 7.44 -1.83
N LYS A 264 34.47 8.39 -2.58
CA LYS A 264 33.86 9.62 -2.04
C LYS A 264 32.35 9.45 -1.90
N LEU A 265 31.76 10.18 -0.97
CA LEU A 265 30.31 10.25 -0.85
C LEU A 265 29.69 10.87 -2.10
N THR A 266 28.45 10.46 -2.40
CA THR A 266 27.63 11.12 -3.42
C THR A 266 26.99 12.40 -2.85
N GLY A 267 26.58 13.33 -3.72
CA GLY A 267 25.89 14.55 -3.30
C GLY A 267 24.61 14.25 -2.52
N ALA A 268 23.89 13.19 -2.87
CA ALA A 268 22.70 12.74 -2.12
C ALA A 268 23.04 12.23 -0.71
N GLN A 269 24.16 11.51 -0.56
CA GLN A 269 24.60 11.04 0.77
C GLN A 269 25.03 12.22 1.66
N GLU A 270 25.75 13.19 1.11
CA GLU A 270 26.16 14.41 1.83
C GLU A 270 24.93 15.22 2.28
N ARG A 271 23.98 15.46 1.38
CA ARG A 271 22.72 16.15 1.68
C ARG A 271 21.97 15.45 2.83
N VAL A 272 21.81 14.14 2.74
CA VAL A 272 21.11 13.36 3.76
C VAL A 272 21.82 13.39 5.11
N LEU A 273 23.14 13.34 5.13
CA LEU A 273 23.92 13.48 6.36
C LEU A 273 23.76 14.85 6.99
N GLN A 274 23.69 15.92 6.20
CA GLN A 274 23.43 17.28 6.72
C GLN A 274 22.04 17.34 7.35
N GLU A 275 21.01 16.76 6.74
CA GLU A 275 19.66 16.68 7.30
C GLU A 275 19.65 15.94 8.64
N ILE A 276 20.32 14.77 8.71
CA ILE A 276 20.43 13.94 9.91
C ILE A 276 21.18 14.71 11.03
N PHE A 277 22.31 15.32 10.72
CA PHE A 277 23.11 16.05 11.72
C PHE A 277 22.39 17.31 12.21
N SER A 278 21.60 17.96 11.37
CA SER A 278 20.72 19.05 11.78
C SER A 278 19.66 18.58 12.77
N ASP A 279 19.05 17.43 12.54
CA ASP A 279 18.08 16.87 13.48
C ASP A 279 18.74 16.44 14.80
N GLN A 280 19.86 15.73 14.75
CA GLN A 280 20.63 15.31 15.93
C GLN A 280 21.10 16.51 16.77
N GLY A 281 21.41 17.62 16.12
CA GLY A 281 21.85 18.86 16.79
C GLY A 281 20.71 19.75 17.29
N SER A 282 19.44 19.40 17.06
CA SER A 282 18.30 20.28 17.36
C SER A 282 17.85 20.29 18.83
N GLY A 283 18.34 19.37 19.66
CA GLY A 283 17.87 19.18 21.04
C GLY A 283 16.50 18.50 21.14
N PHE A 284 15.90 18.13 20.01
CA PHE A 284 14.70 17.32 19.92
C PHE A 284 15.04 15.91 19.48
N ARG A 285 14.17 14.96 19.81
CA ARG A 285 14.37 13.57 19.43
C ARG A 285 14.22 13.39 17.92
N MET A 286 15.24 12.86 17.25
CA MET A 286 15.15 12.50 15.84
C MET A 286 14.38 11.20 15.65
N LEU A 287 13.40 11.22 14.76
CA LEU A 287 12.74 10.03 14.18
C LEU A 287 12.70 10.21 12.67
N ARG A 288 13.62 9.57 11.96
CA ARG A 288 13.82 9.79 10.51
C ARG A 288 13.84 8.49 9.73
N LEU A 289 13.19 8.48 8.58
CA LEU A 289 13.22 7.41 7.59
C LEU A 289 14.27 7.75 6.51
N LEU A 290 15.28 6.89 6.39
CA LEU A 290 16.27 6.93 5.31
C LEU A 290 15.92 5.90 4.24
N GLN A 291 15.59 6.38 3.07
CA GLN A 291 15.25 5.56 1.92
C GLN A 291 16.34 5.65 0.84
N GLY A 292 16.67 4.52 0.26
CA GLY A 292 17.61 4.47 -0.87
C GLY A 292 17.62 3.07 -1.48
N ASP A 293 17.89 2.99 -2.77
CA ASP A 293 17.96 1.72 -3.51
C ASP A 293 19.01 0.76 -2.93
N VAL A 294 18.95 -0.50 -3.34
CA VAL A 294 19.97 -1.50 -3.01
C VAL A 294 21.33 -1.00 -3.48
N GLY A 295 22.27 -0.94 -2.53
CA GLY A 295 23.64 -0.47 -2.82
C GLY A 295 23.79 1.04 -2.93
N SER A 296 22.82 1.87 -2.58
CA SER A 296 22.97 3.35 -2.52
C SER A 296 23.91 3.84 -1.42
N GLY A 297 24.46 2.93 -0.60
CA GLY A 297 25.41 3.28 0.47
C GLY A 297 24.77 3.68 1.79
N LYS A 298 23.53 3.25 2.09
CA LYS A 298 22.86 3.50 3.38
C LYS A 298 23.71 3.14 4.61
N THR A 299 24.48 2.04 4.53
CA THR A 299 25.34 1.57 5.62
C THR A 299 26.39 2.61 6.03
N ILE A 300 26.99 3.32 5.06
CA ILE A 300 27.97 4.35 5.39
C ILE A 300 27.29 5.59 6.01
N VAL A 301 26.10 5.96 5.55
CA VAL A 301 25.30 7.02 6.17
C VAL A 301 24.94 6.65 7.61
N ALA A 302 24.54 5.40 7.86
CA ALA A 302 24.26 4.89 9.19
C ALA A 302 25.50 4.94 10.09
N LEU A 303 26.66 4.50 9.61
CA LEU A 303 27.91 4.56 10.36
C LEU A 303 28.27 6.01 10.76
N LEU A 304 28.23 6.95 9.79
CA LEU A 304 28.55 8.36 10.07
C LEU A 304 27.54 9.00 11.05
N THR A 305 26.27 8.58 11.01
CA THR A 305 25.23 8.98 11.96
C THR A 305 25.55 8.46 13.37
N MET A 306 25.96 7.19 13.51
CA MET A 306 26.36 6.59 14.78
C MET A 306 27.64 7.24 15.33
N LEU A 307 28.63 7.49 14.47
CA LEU A 307 29.88 8.15 14.88
C LEU A 307 29.65 9.56 15.40
N ASN A 308 28.65 10.30 14.90
CA ASN A 308 28.28 11.60 15.47
C ASN A 308 27.87 11.49 16.95
N ALA A 309 27.14 10.42 17.31
CA ALA A 309 26.79 10.14 18.71
C ALA A 309 28.02 9.70 19.54
N VAL A 310 28.85 8.83 18.98
CA VAL A 310 30.06 8.33 19.65
C VAL A 310 31.06 9.48 19.91
N GLU A 311 31.17 10.45 19.01
CA GLU A 311 31.98 11.67 19.22
C GLU A 311 31.55 12.49 20.43
N CYS A 312 30.29 12.33 20.88
CA CYS A 312 29.77 12.94 22.12
C CYS A 312 30.00 12.06 23.38
N GLY A 313 30.74 10.96 23.29
CA GLY A 313 31.02 10.00 24.38
C GLY A 313 29.82 9.10 24.73
N THR A 314 28.87 8.97 23.83
CA THR A 314 27.68 8.11 23.98
C THR A 314 27.80 6.83 23.14
N GLN A 315 26.83 5.93 23.29
CA GLN A 315 26.79 4.65 22.57
C GLN A 315 25.74 4.69 21.44
N ALA A 316 25.98 3.89 20.41
CA ALA A 316 25.04 3.69 19.33
C ALA A 316 24.75 2.21 19.08
N ALA A 317 23.59 1.92 18.45
CA ALA A 317 23.21 0.57 18.10
C ALA A 317 22.66 0.50 16.68
N ILE A 318 22.93 -0.60 15.97
CA ILE A 318 22.29 -0.92 14.70
C ILE A 318 21.62 -2.29 14.76
N MET A 319 20.35 -2.32 14.42
CA MET A 319 19.54 -3.51 14.38
C MET A 319 19.26 -3.94 12.94
N ALA A 320 19.47 -5.23 12.67
CA ALA A 320 19.09 -5.89 11.43
C ALA A 320 18.04 -6.98 11.69
N PRO A 321 17.16 -7.30 10.72
CA PRO A 321 16.08 -8.28 10.91
C PRO A 321 16.57 -9.72 11.01
N THR A 322 17.77 -10.04 10.50
CA THR A 322 18.33 -11.38 10.51
C THR A 322 19.80 -11.38 10.99
N GLU A 323 20.27 -12.51 11.52
CA GLU A 323 21.66 -12.67 11.95
C GLU A 323 22.66 -12.49 10.79
N ILE A 324 22.29 -12.92 9.58
CA ILE A 324 23.11 -12.76 8.38
C ILE A 324 23.34 -11.30 8.07
N LEU A 325 22.27 -10.47 8.09
CA LEU A 325 22.39 -9.03 7.86
C LEU A 325 23.15 -8.33 8.99
N ALA A 326 22.91 -8.73 10.24
CA ALA A 326 23.66 -8.20 11.37
C ALA A 326 25.17 -8.49 11.23
N LYS A 327 25.53 -9.72 10.82
CA LYS A 327 26.93 -10.08 10.53
C LYS A 327 27.51 -9.27 9.37
N GLN A 328 26.74 -9.04 8.30
CA GLN A 328 27.21 -8.21 7.17
C GLN A 328 27.47 -6.75 7.59
N HIS A 329 26.58 -6.17 8.42
CA HIS A 329 26.85 -4.84 8.99
C HIS A 329 28.12 -4.87 9.84
N TYR A 330 28.29 -5.89 10.67
CA TYR A 330 29.50 -6.04 11.48
C TYR A 330 30.76 -6.15 10.61
N ASP A 331 30.78 -7.05 9.62
CA ASP A 331 31.93 -7.26 8.72
C ASP A 331 32.29 -6.00 7.93
N THR A 332 31.32 -5.09 7.72
CA THR A 332 31.54 -3.82 7.03
C THR A 332 31.97 -2.70 7.99
N ILE A 333 31.36 -2.61 9.16
CA ILE A 333 31.51 -1.48 10.09
C ILE A 333 32.72 -1.69 11.02
N ALA A 334 32.92 -2.90 11.56
CA ALA A 334 33.96 -3.15 12.56
C ALA A 334 35.39 -2.80 12.08
N PRO A 335 35.83 -3.15 10.86
CA PRO A 335 37.17 -2.76 10.37
C PRO A 335 37.33 -1.23 10.25
N LEU A 336 36.26 -0.50 9.85
CA LEU A 336 36.31 0.95 9.77
C LEU A 336 36.38 1.59 11.17
N CYS A 337 35.69 1.01 12.16
CA CYS A 337 35.74 1.44 13.55
C CYS A 337 37.10 1.18 14.19
N GLU A 338 37.68 -0.01 13.99
CA GLU A 338 39.02 -0.36 14.49
C GLU A 338 40.09 0.66 14.01
N ASN A 339 40.06 1.03 12.74
CA ASN A 339 41.02 1.98 12.17
C ASN A 339 41.00 3.37 12.85
N ILE A 340 39.90 3.72 13.50
CA ILE A 340 39.74 5.01 14.21
C ILE A 340 39.71 4.87 15.73
N GLY A 341 39.94 3.66 16.25
CA GLY A 341 40.01 3.37 17.69
C GLY A 341 38.66 3.22 18.39
N ILE A 342 37.59 2.90 17.62
CA ILE A 342 36.22 2.67 18.12
C ILE A 342 35.94 1.16 18.19
N ARG A 343 35.32 0.70 19.28
CA ARG A 343 34.99 -0.70 19.46
C ARG A 343 33.54 -0.98 19.03
N ALA A 344 33.41 -1.75 17.94
CA ALA A 344 32.13 -2.28 17.47
C ALA A 344 32.04 -3.78 17.77
N GLU A 345 30.90 -4.24 18.28
CA GLU A 345 30.66 -5.65 18.63
C GLU A 345 29.36 -6.18 18.05
N LEU A 346 29.32 -7.51 17.83
CA LEU A 346 28.14 -8.21 17.29
C LEU A 346 27.42 -8.98 18.41
N LEU A 347 26.11 -8.77 18.57
CA LEU A 347 25.25 -9.53 19.47
C LEU A 347 24.15 -10.27 18.71
N THR A 348 24.26 -11.60 18.64
CA THR A 348 23.25 -12.49 18.04
C THR A 348 22.84 -13.59 19.00
N GLY A 349 21.79 -14.34 18.67
CA GLY A 349 21.32 -15.49 19.43
C GLY A 349 22.35 -16.63 19.56
N ARG A 350 23.39 -16.62 18.73
CA ARG A 350 24.48 -17.62 18.76
C ARG A 350 25.50 -17.38 19.87
N ILE A 351 25.62 -16.14 20.34
CA ILE A 351 26.55 -15.80 21.44
C ILE A 351 25.91 -16.18 22.77
N LYS A 352 26.46 -17.17 23.44
CA LYS A 352 25.92 -17.74 24.69
C LYS A 352 26.97 -17.83 25.80
N GLY A 353 26.49 -18.04 27.02
CA GLY A 353 27.33 -18.33 28.17
C GLY A 353 28.29 -17.21 28.57
N LYS A 354 29.53 -17.54 28.87
CA LYS A 354 30.55 -16.60 29.38
C LYS A 354 30.83 -15.43 28.41
N ASN A 355 30.88 -15.73 27.10
CA ASN A 355 31.17 -14.69 26.11
C ASN A 355 30.03 -13.66 26.02
N ARG A 356 28.75 -14.10 26.11
CA ARG A 356 27.61 -13.21 26.18
C ARG A 356 27.69 -12.31 27.41
N LYS A 357 28.01 -12.90 28.58
CA LYS A 357 28.11 -12.14 29.83
C LYS A 357 29.18 -11.05 29.73
N LEU A 358 30.39 -11.41 29.28
CA LEU A 358 31.48 -10.45 29.09
C LEU A 358 31.14 -9.31 28.15
N LEU A 359 30.43 -9.62 27.03
CA LEU A 359 30.00 -8.61 26.09
C LEU A 359 28.98 -7.66 26.74
N LEU A 360 28.02 -8.18 27.50
CA LEU A 360 27.01 -7.36 28.20
C LEU A 360 27.65 -6.49 29.29
N ASP A 361 28.59 -7.02 30.05
CA ASP A 361 29.37 -6.29 31.08
C ASP A 361 30.20 -5.16 30.42
N ASP A 362 30.86 -5.41 29.30
CA ASP A 362 31.59 -4.41 28.53
C ASP A 362 30.66 -3.34 27.92
N LEU A 363 29.45 -3.71 27.50
CA LEU A 363 28.43 -2.76 27.01
C LEU A 363 27.95 -1.83 28.13
N GLU A 364 27.58 -2.39 29.29
CA GLU A 364 27.10 -1.65 30.45
C GLU A 364 28.18 -0.73 31.04
N SER A 365 29.44 -1.15 30.99
CA SER A 365 30.57 -0.31 31.42
C SER A 365 30.96 0.78 30.41
N GLY A 366 30.42 0.74 29.18
CA GLY A 366 30.69 1.70 28.09
C GLY A 366 32.02 1.48 27.37
N LYS A 367 32.59 0.28 27.41
CA LYS A 367 33.77 -0.11 26.61
C LYS A 367 33.43 -0.45 25.18
N ILE A 368 32.13 -0.71 24.87
CA ILE A 368 31.63 -0.94 23.53
C ILE A 368 30.93 0.34 23.12
N ASP A 369 31.34 0.93 22.01
CA ASP A 369 30.79 2.16 21.47
C ASP A 369 29.62 1.92 20.53
N ILE A 370 29.70 0.88 19.70
CA ILE A 370 28.67 0.51 18.72
C ILE A 370 28.30 -0.96 18.88
N LEU A 371 27.01 -1.22 19.11
CA LEU A 371 26.49 -2.59 19.18
C LEU A 371 25.67 -2.91 17.93
N ILE A 372 26.03 -4.01 17.26
CA ILE A 372 25.36 -4.49 16.05
C ILE A 372 24.62 -5.78 16.41
N GLY A 373 23.36 -5.95 15.98
CA GLY A 373 22.65 -7.20 16.28
C GLY A 373 21.27 -7.31 15.68
N THR A 374 20.53 -8.30 16.16
CA THR A 374 19.12 -8.51 15.78
C THR A 374 18.18 -7.98 16.87
N HIS A 375 16.90 -8.38 16.82
CA HIS A 375 15.94 -8.07 17.90
C HIS A 375 16.43 -8.45 19.32
N ALA A 376 17.47 -9.25 19.43
CA ALA A 376 18.12 -9.55 20.72
C ALA A 376 18.65 -8.31 21.45
N LEU A 377 18.93 -7.21 20.72
CA LEU A 377 19.33 -5.92 21.30
C LEU A 377 18.28 -5.33 22.26
N PHE A 378 17.00 -5.74 22.13
CA PHE A 378 15.89 -5.21 22.92
C PHE A 378 15.51 -6.07 24.13
N GLN A 379 16.19 -7.19 24.35
CA GLN A 379 16.00 -8.01 25.55
C GLN A 379 16.34 -7.19 26.80
N GLU A 380 15.60 -7.34 27.89
CA GLU A 380 15.74 -6.55 29.11
C GLU A 380 17.16 -6.62 29.71
N GLU A 381 17.85 -7.74 29.52
CA GLU A 381 19.22 -7.97 29.99
C GLU A 381 20.29 -7.15 29.26
N VAL A 382 19.97 -6.61 28.05
CA VAL A 382 20.90 -5.78 27.27
C VAL A 382 20.80 -4.33 27.77
N LYS A 383 21.75 -3.92 28.58
CA LYS A 383 21.81 -2.57 29.15
C LYS A 383 22.98 -1.79 28.55
N PHE A 384 22.67 -0.58 28.09
CA PHE A 384 23.67 0.38 27.64
C PHE A 384 24.02 1.34 28.79
N ARG A 385 25.26 1.81 28.85
CA ARG A 385 25.61 2.89 29.75
C ARG A 385 24.94 4.20 29.38
N ASP A 386 24.93 4.53 28.08
CA ASP A 386 24.36 5.77 27.56
C ASP A 386 24.05 5.66 26.06
N LEU A 387 22.92 5.05 25.70
CA LEU A 387 22.49 4.89 24.31
C LEU A 387 21.86 6.18 23.76
N ALA A 388 22.46 6.77 22.73
CA ALA A 388 22.01 8.03 22.14
C ALA A 388 21.51 7.91 20.68
N CYS A 389 21.93 6.87 19.95
CA CYS A 389 21.52 6.68 18.54
C CYS A 389 21.19 5.22 18.26
N VAL A 390 20.05 4.99 17.63
CA VAL A 390 19.58 3.65 17.20
C VAL A 390 19.29 3.68 15.70
N ILE A 391 19.91 2.76 14.99
CA ILE A 391 19.62 2.53 13.57
C ILE A 391 18.79 1.24 13.44
N VAL A 392 17.72 1.28 12.65
CA VAL A 392 16.88 0.11 12.36
C VAL A 392 16.91 -0.15 10.85
N ASP A 393 17.47 -1.29 10.44
CA ASP A 393 17.54 -1.66 9.03
C ASP A 393 16.35 -2.56 8.62
N GLU A 394 15.85 -2.37 7.38
CA GLU A 394 14.76 -3.17 6.77
C GLU A 394 13.47 -3.24 7.61
N GLN A 395 12.93 -2.10 7.97
CA GLN A 395 11.81 -1.96 8.91
C GLN A 395 10.49 -2.62 8.46
N HIS A 396 10.25 -2.91 7.19
CA HIS A 396 8.97 -3.44 6.71
C HIS A 396 8.52 -4.75 7.40
N ARG A 397 9.39 -5.35 8.23
CA ARG A 397 9.10 -6.52 9.08
C ARG A 397 8.73 -6.18 10.53
N PHE A 398 8.70 -4.89 10.91
CA PHE A 398 8.44 -4.45 12.29
C PHE A 398 7.18 -3.60 12.41
N GLY A 399 6.28 -3.96 13.33
CA GLY A 399 5.06 -3.21 13.64
C GLY A 399 5.30 -1.90 14.41
N VAL A 400 4.31 -1.00 14.44
CA VAL A 400 4.33 0.29 15.16
C VAL A 400 4.65 0.14 16.63
N HIS A 401 4.13 -0.90 17.31
CA HIS A 401 4.41 -1.19 18.72
C HIS A 401 5.87 -1.52 19.01
N GLN A 402 6.60 -2.14 18.08
CA GLN A 402 8.01 -2.44 18.24
C GLN A 402 8.89 -1.20 18.10
N ARG A 403 8.45 -0.22 17.30
CA ARG A 403 9.10 1.10 17.18
C ARG A 403 9.04 1.89 18.49
N LEU A 404 7.90 1.83 19.17
CA LEU A 404 7.69 2.52 20.44
C LEU A 404 8.47 1.86 21.60
N SER A 405 8.61 0.52 21.61
CA SER A 405 9.43 -0.17 22.61
C SER A 405 10.93 0.10 22.46
N LEU A 406 11.41 0.35 21.23
CA LEU A 406 12.76 0.86 20.95
C LEU A 406 12.99 2.22 21.60
N SER A 407 11.98 3.06 21.53
CA SER A 407 12.03 4.40 22.09
C SER A 407 12.19 4.43 23.62
N ASN A 408 11.76 3.38 24.29
CA ASN A 408 11.75 3.29 25.76
C ASN A 408 13.06 2.78 26.36
N LYS A 409 13.93 2.07 25.59
CA LYS A 409 15.22 1.58 26.10
C LYS A 409 16.32 2.63 26.17
N GLY A 410 16.31 3.60 25.26
CA GLY A 410 17.17 4.78 25.37
C GLY A 410 16.29 5.98 25.73
N ASN A 411 16.27 6.40 26.98
CA ASN A 411 15.55 7.58 27.43
C ASN A 411 16.08 8.79 26.62
N LYS A 412 15.47 9.08 25.43
CA LYS A 412 15.82 10.15 24.46
C LYS A 412 16.76 9.76 23.30
N ALA A 413 16.94 8.48 22.96
CA ALA A 413 17.76 8.11 21.82
C ALA A 413 17.12 8.52 20.48
N ASP A 414 17.96 9.01 19.57
CA ASP A 414 17.60 9.28 18.18
C ASP A 414 17.41 7.99 17.41
N ILE A 415 16.42 7.97 16.53
CA ILE A 415 16.08 6.79 15.73
C ILE A 415 16.19 7.13 14.24
N LEU A 416 17.04 6.40 13.53
CA LEU A 416 17.12 6.37 12.08
C LEU A 416 16.65 5.02 11.58
N VAL A 417 15.57 5.03 10.82
CA VAL A 417 15.03 3.85 10.17
C VAL A 417 15.53 3.80 8.74
N MET A 418 16.02 2.65 8.28
CA MET A 418 16.48 2.46 6.91
C MET A 418 15.63 1.44 6.18
N THR A 419 15.44 1.65 4.87
CA THR A 419 14.84 0.65 3.98
C THR A 419 15.55 0.63 2.64
N ALA A 420 15.78 -0.59 2.10
CA ALA A 420 16.31 -0.79 0.75
C ALA A 420 15.19 -0.94 -0.29
N THR A 421 13.94 -1.13 0.16
CA THR A 421 12.81 -1.06 -0.76
C THR A 421 12.43 0.39 -0.95
N PRO A 422 12.52 0.92 -2.18
CA PRO A 422 11.91 2.19 -2.47
C PRO A 422 10.41 2.11 -2.17
N ILE A 423 9.95 2.98 -1.27
CA ILE A 423 8.53 3.10 -0.91
C ILE A 423 7.99 4.27 -1.73
N PRO A 424 6.89 4.10 -2.46
CA PRO A 424 6.27 5.21 -3.18
C PRO A 424 6.03 6.41 -2.25
N ARG A 425 6.27 7.62 -2.75
CA ARG A 425 6.11 8.85 -1.96
C ARG A 425 4.73 8.94 -1.30
N THR A 426 3.72 8.49 -2.00
CA THR A 426 2.35 8.41 -1.53
C THR A 426 2.22 7.56 -0.25
N LEU A 427 2.85 6.37 -0.24
CA LEU A 427 2.87 5.50 0.94
C LEU A 427 3.73 6.06 2.07
N VAL A 428 4.82 6.76 1.75
CA VAL A 428 5.62 7.45 2.79
C VAL A 428 4.78 8.50 3.49
N LEU A 429 4.04 9.31 2.76
CA LEU A 429 3.20 10.36 3.33
C LEU A 429 2.03 9.81 4.15
N THR A 430 1.48 8.64 3.78
CA THR A 430 0.33 8.05 4.48
C THR A 430 0.71 7.15 5.63
N ALA A 431 1.71 6.29 5.44
CA ALA A 431 2.08 5.26 6.41
C ALA A 431 3.22 5.68 7.35
N TYR A 432 4.05 6.62 6.93
CA TYR A 432 5.24 7.09 7.67
C TYR A 432 5.23 8.61 7.88
N GLY A 433 4.07 9.25 7.76
CA GLY A 433 3.93 10.70 7.89
C GLY A 433 4.25 11.25 9.30
N ASP A 434 4.43 10.36 10.28
CA ASP A 434 4.93 10.65 11.62
C ASP A 434 6.46 10.83 11.68
N MET A 435 7.20 10.48 10.63
CA MET A 435 8.66 10.56 10.54
C MET A 435 9.11 11.68 9.61
N GLU A 436 10.31 12.22 9.87
CA GLU A 436 11.06 12.96 8.86
C GLU A 436 11.58 11.98 7.79
N TYR A 437 11.79 12.46 6.58
CA TYR A 437 12.12 11.62 5.44
C TYR A 437 13.34 12.14 4.69
N SER A 438 14.29 11.25 4.42
CA SER A 438 15.48 11.49 3.59
C SER A 438 15.59 10.45 2.49
N LYS A 439 15.97 10.86 1.29
CA LYS A 439 16.11 10.02 0.11
C LYS A 439 17.51 10.07 -0.46
N ILE A 440 18.14 8.90 -0.63
CA ILE A 440 19.36 8.74 -1.43
C ILE A 440 18.94 8.35 -2.84
N ASP A 441 18.88 9.31 -3.73
CA ASP A 441 18.43 9.19 -5.12
C ASP A 441 19.58 9.15 -6.14
N GLU A 442 20.82 9.04 -5.68
CA GLU A 442 22.00 8.88 -6.51
C GLU A 442 22.60 7.48 -6.37
N VAL A 443 23.10 6.96 -7.45
CA VAL A 443 23.86 5.71 -7.49
C VAL A 443 25.35 6.05 -7.35
N PRO A 444 26.12 5.35 -6.50
CA PRO A 444 27.57 5.57 -6.39
C PRO A 444 28.28 5.46 -7.75
N ALA A 445 29.26 6.33 -7.96
CA ALA A 445 30.02 6.39 -9.22
C ALA A 445 30.72 5.07 -9.55
N GLY A 446 30.84 4.76 -10.84
CA GLY A 446 31.53 3.56 -11.37
C GLY A 446 30.67 2.31 -11.49
N ARG A 447 29.42 2.32 -11.08
CA ARG A 447 28.50 1.19 -11.29
C ARG A 447 27.94 1.18 -12.70
N LYS A 448 27.94 -0.03 -13.30
CA LYS A 448 27.35 -0.24 -14.62
C LYS A 448 25.87 -0.62 -14.47
N PRO A 449 25.02 -0.21 -15.42
CA PRO A 449 23.63 -0.63 -15.44
C PRO A 449 23.50 -2.14 -15.64
N VAL A 450 22.42 -2.73 -15.12
CA VAL A 450 22.10 -4.15 -15.27
C VAL A 450 21.32 -4.37 -16.56
N ASP A 451 21.91 -5.13 -17.51
CA ASP A 451 21.21 -5.53 -18.74
C ASP A 451 20.02 -6.48 -18.38
N THR A 452 18.81 -5.95 -18.41
CA THR A 452 17.60 -6.70 -18.06
C THR A 452 16.90 -7.19 -19.31
N ARG A 453 16.76 -8.50 -19.45
CA ARG A 453 16.14 -9.17 -20.62
C ARG A 453 14.91 -9.96 -20.21
N VAL A 454 13.87 -9.93 -21.06
CA VAL A 454 12.62 -10.69 -20.88
C VAL A 454 12.60 -11.78 -21.96
N VAL A 455 12.50 -13.04 -21.53
CA VAL A 455 12.68 -14.23 -22.40
C VAL A 455 11.59 -15.28 -22.08
N SER A 456 11.02 -15.95 -23.09
CA SER A 456 10.09 -17.07 -22.84
C SER A 456 10.80 -18.25 -22.17
N VAL A 457 10.11 -18.94 -21.25
CA VAL A 457 10.58 -20.18 -20.59
C VAL A 457 10.92 -21.28 -21.63
N GLU A 458 10.30 -21.26 -22.80
CA GLU A 458 10.62 -22.19 -23.89
C GLU A 458 12.08 -22.11 -24.34
N LYS A 459 12.75 -20.98 -24.11
CA LYS A 459 14.16 -20.75 -24.44
C LYS A 459 15.15 -21.10 -23.32
N ILE A 460 14.70 -21.87 -22.33
CA ILE A 460 15.50 -22.22 -21.14
C ILE A 460 16.86 -22.85 -21.51
N ASN A 461 16.87 -23.68 -22.57
CA ASN A 461 18.10 -24.33 -23.03
C ASN A 461 19.10 -23.32 -23.63
N GLU A 462 18.62 -22.29 -24.33
CA GLU A 462 19.49 -21.20 -24.84
C GLU A 462 20.06 -20.39 -23.68
N VAL A 463 19.25 -20.11 -22.67
CA VAL A 463 19.67 -19.41 -21.44
C VAL A 463 20.72 -20.22 -20.69
N ALA A 464 20.52 -21.53 -20.52
CA ALA A 464 21.49 -22.43 -19.89
C ALA A 464 22.81 -22.51 -20.65
N ALA A 465 22.77 -22.58 -21.96
CA ALA A 465 23.97 -22.54 -22.82
C ALA A 465 24.71 -21.20 -22.73
N GLY A 466 23.99 -20.08 -22.65
CA GLY A 466 24.57 -18.77 -22.41
C GLY A 466 25.20 -18.66 -21.03
N LEU A 467 24.55 -19.18 -20.01
CA LEU A 467 25.04 -19.21 -18.63
C LEU A 467 26.36 -20.01 -18.53
N LYS A 468 26.45 -21.15 -19.23
CA LYS A 468 27.66 -22.00 -19.21
C LYS A 468 28.90 -21.18 -19.57
N ARG A 469 28.84 -20.43 -20.66
CA ARG A 469 29.95 -19.55 -21.11
C ARG A 469 30.35 -18.51 -20.08
N LYS A 470 29.38 -17.97 -19.33
CA LYS A 470 29.62 -16.97 -18.26
C LYS A 470 30.26 -17.62 -17.03
N LEU A 471 29.80 -18.82 -16.64
CA LEU A 471 30.38 -19.57 -15.51
C LEU A 471 31.83 -20.01 -15.82
N GLU A 472 32.12 -20.39 -17.06
CA GLU A 472 33.49 -20.70 -17.52
C GLU A 472 34.43 -19.48 -17.43
N GLN A 473 33.91 -18.26 -17.60
CA GLN A 473 34.63 -17.00 -17.41
C GLN A 473 34.84 -16.62 -15.93
N GLY A 474 34.40 -17.45 -14.98
CA GLY A 474 34.57 -17.22 -13.55
C GLY A 474 33.42 -16.46 -12.87
N CYS A 475 32.39 -16.06 -13.62
CA CYS A 475 31.23 -15.39 -13.05
C CYS A 475 30.44 -16.32 -12.14
N ARG A 476 29.71 -15.74 -11.18
CA ARG A 476 28.71 -16.47 -10.35
C ARG A 476 27.30 -16.07 -10.75
N ALA A 477 26.35 -16.97 -10.58
CA ALA A 477 24.97 -16.76 -11.00
C ALA A 477 23.97 -17.21 -9.94
N TYR A 478 22.86 -16.50 -9.88
CA TYR A 478 21.65 -16.92 -9.19
C TYR A 478 20.62 -17.42 -10.19
N TRP A 479 19.95 -18.53 -9.82
CA TRP A 479 18.80 -19.07 -10.53
C TRP A 479 17.63 -19.17 -9.58
N VAL A 480 16.64 -18.28 -9.73
CA VAL A 480 15.51 -18.14 -8.81
C VAL A 480 14.29 -18.84 -9.38
N CYS A 481 13.74 -19.76 -8.59
CA CYS A 481 12.48 -20.45 -8.88
C CYS A 481 11.34 -19.77 -8.09
N PRO A 482 10.14 -19.61 -8.67
CA PRO A 482 9.00 -19.01 -8.00
C PRO A 482 8.50 -19.88 -6.84
N LEU A 483 7.81 -19.25 -5.88
CA LEU A 483 6.92 -19.93 -4.93
C LEU A 483 5.51 -19.96 -5.51
N VAL A 484 4.80 -21.09 -5.41
CA VAL A 484 3.38 -21.22 -5.77
C VAL A 484 2.56 -21.10 -4.49
N GLU A 485 1.74 -20.08 -4.34
CA GLU A 485 1.02 -19.74 -3.08
C GLU A 485 0.14 -20.86 -2.52
N GLU A 486 -0.26 -21.85 -3.34
CA GLU A 486 -1.19 -22.90 -2.93
C GLU A 486 -0.53 -24.12 -2.23
N SER A 487 0.78 -24.30 -2.31
CA SER A 487 1.46 -25.44 -1.65
C SER A 487 2.98 -25.28 -1.58
N GLU A 488 3.49 -24.94 -0.40
CA GLU A 488 4.94 -24.92 -0.08
C GLU A 488 5.68 -26.25 -0.42
N LYS A 489 4.95 -27.36 -0.56
CA LYS A 489 5.52 -28.64 -0.94
C LYS A 489 5.81 -28.72 -2.45
N ILE A 490 4.96 -28.11 -3.28
CA ILE A 490 5.12 -28.06 -4.74
C ILE A 490 6.32 -27.19 -5.10
N ASP A 491 6.49 -26.08 -4.41
CA ASP A 491 7.59 -25.13 -4.64
C ASP A 491 8.96 -25.74 -4.37
N LEU A 492 9.06 -26.50 -3.29
CA LEU A 492 10.27 -27.21 -2.94
C LEU A 492 10.61 -28.25 -4.01
N ALA A 493 9.60 -28.99 -4.49
CA ALA A 493 9.79 -29.99 -5.54
C ALA A 493 10.27 -29.34 -6.85
N ALA A 494 9.72 -28.18 -7.24
CA ALA A 494 10.12 -27.46 -8.45
C ALA A 494 11.57 -26.95 -8.37
N ALA A 495 11.97 -26.38 -7.23
CA ALA A 495 13.35 -25.95 -7.01
C ALA A 495 14.33 -27.11 -6.98
N GLN A 496 13.93 -28.24 -6.39
CA GLN A 496 14.71 -29.48 -6.34
C GLN A 496 14.90 -30.06 -7.75
N GLU A 497 13.83 -30.17 -8.53
CA GLU A 497 13.86 -30.66 -9.91
C GLU A 497 14.76 -29.78 -10.80
N ARG A 498 14.64 -28.45 -10.62
CA ARG A 498 15.50 -27.50 -11.33
C ARG A 498 16.96 -27.66 -10.93
N PHE A 499 17.24 -27.82 -9.64
CA PHE A 499 18.57 -28.12 -9.15
C PHE A 499 19.15 -29.38 -9.78
N GLU A 500 18.41 -30.50 -9.80
CA GLU A 500 18.85 -31.75 -10.38
C GLU A 500 19.13 -31.62 -11.88
N THR A 501 18.27 -30.89 -12.60
CA THR A 501 18.45 -30.62 -14.02
C THR A 501 19.73 -29.81 -14.29
N LEU A 502 19.95 -28.74 -13.52
CA LEU A 502 21.12 -27.90 -13.66
C LEU A 502 22.40 -28.59 -13.16
N HIS A 503 22.30 -29.44 -12.14
CA HIS A 503 23.41 -30.24 -11.66
C HIS A 503 23.89 -31.27 -12.72
N LYS A 504 22.97 -31.88 -13.48
CA LYS A 504 23.34 -32.73 -14.63
C LYS A 504 24.09 -31.96 -15.72
N ILE A 505 23.82 -30.67 -15.90
CA ILE A 505 24.43 -29.84 -16.94
C ILE A 505 25.77 -29.25 -16.50
N PHE A 506 25.85 -28.77 -15.24
CA PHE A 506 26.97 -27.97 -14.74
C PHE A 506 27.83 -28.71 -13.69
N GLY A 507 27.37 -29.87 -13.15
CA GLY A 507 28.11 -30.64 -12.14
C GLY A 507 28.08 -30.01 -10.75
N ASP A 508 29.13 -30.27 -9.96
CA ASP A 508 29.25 -29.97 -8.53
C ASP A 508 29.38 -28.47 -8.20
N ILE A 509 29.41 -27.61 -9.23
CA ILE A 509 29.44 -26.14 -9.03
C ILE A 509 28.05 -25.55 -8.74
N VAL A 510 26.99 -26.37 -8.75
CA VAL A 510 25.61 -25.96 -8.46
C VAL A 510 25.27 -26.23 -7.01
N GLY A 511 24.72 -25.22 -6.33
CA GLY A 511 24.17 -25.33 -4.99
C GLY A 511 22.68 -25.05 -4.95
N LEU A 512 21.99 -25.53 -3.91
CA LEU A 512 20.56 -25.30 -3.67
C LEU A 512 20.35 -24.64 -2.32
N VAL A 513 19.51 -23.58 -2.26
CA VAL A 513 19.06 -22.93 -1.03
C VAL A 513 17.56 -22.69 -1.06
N HIS A 514 16.86 -23.11 -0.01
CA HIS A 514 15.41 -22.91 0.11
C HIS A 514 14.98 -22.68 1.57
N GLY A 515 13.73 -22.20 1.78
CA GLY A 515 13.20 -21.77 3.09
C GLY A 515 13.28 -22.84 4.19
N LYS A 516 13.07 -24.10 3.85
CA LYS A 516 13.02 -25.22 4.83
C LYS A 516 14.37 -25.79 5.27
N MET A 517 15.47 -25.36 4.64
CA MET A 517 16.80 -25.76 5.12
C MET A 517 17.07 -25.18 6.50
N LYS A 518 17.80 -25.94 7.33
CA LYS A 518 18.31 -25.45 8.62
C LYS A 518 19.27 -24.28 8.36
N GLU A 519 19.28 -23.29 9.25
CA GLU A 519 20.14 -22.12 9.10
C GLU A 519 21.62 -22.49 8.86
N LYS A 520 22.12 -23.49 9.58
CA LYS A 520 23.48 -23.95 9.44
C LYS A 520 23.82 -24.49 8.05
N GLU A 521 22.88 -25.23 7.44
CA GLU A 521 23.02 -25.76 6.09
C GLU A 521 23.00 -24.63 5.05
N LYS A 522 22.10 -23.64 5.26
CA LYS A 522 22.06 -22.43 4.42
C LYS A 522 23.38 -21.68 4.47
N ASP A 523 23.91 -21.47 5.67
CA ASP A 523 25.18 -20.77 5.87
C ASP A 523 26.34 -21.49 5.15
N GLU A 524 26.42 -22.84 5.25
CA GLU A 524 27.46 -23.64 4.58
C GLU A 524 27.39 -23.51 3.05
N VAL A 525 26.20 -23.60 2.46
CA VAL A 525 26.01 -23.44 1.01
C VAL A 525 26.37 -22.03 0.57
N MET A 526 25.94 -21.01 1.33
CA MET A 526 26.24 -19.62 1.04
C MET A 526 27.73 -19.28 1.16
N GLU A 527 28.42 -19.86 2.16
CA GLU A 527 29.87 -19.72 2.32
C GLU A 527 30.63 -20.35 1.12
N ARG A 528 30.25 -21.54 0.71
CA ARG A 528 30.80 -22.20 -0.49
C ARG A 528 30.56 -21.38 -1.77
N PHE A 529 29.38 -20.73 -1.90
CA PHE A 529 29.07 -19.84 -3.02
C PHE A 529 29.90 -18.54 -2.93
N LYS A 530 30.05 -17.96 -1.75
CA LYS A 530 30.89 -16.77 -1.50
C LYS A 530 32.37 -17.03 -1.80
N ASN A 531 32.86 -18.23 -1.51
CA ASN A 531 34.25 -18.62 -1.74
C ASN A 531 34.51 -19.17 -3.17
N GLY A 532 33.52 -19.23 -4.02
CA GLY A 532 33.62 -19.65 -5.43
C GLY A 532 33.70 -21.15 -5.65
N GLN A 533 33.52 -21.97 -4.61
CA GLN A 533 33.41 -23.43 -4.72
C GLN A 533 32.08 -23.78 -5.47
N LEU A 534 31.03 -23.02 -5.22
CA LEU A 534 29.80 -23.03 -6.00
C LEU A 534 29.78 -21.79 -6.90
N ARG A 535 29.38 -21.94 -8.15
CA ARG A 535 29.26 -20.82 -9.11
C ARG A 535 27.84 -20.54 -9.54
N LEU A 536 26.94 -21.52 -9.39
CA LEU A 536 25.51 -21.39 -9.65
C LEU A 536 24.72 -21.70 -8.39
N LEU A 537 23.88 -20.80 -7.93
CA LEU A 537 23.01 -21.00 -6.79
C LEU A 537 21.56 -21.02 -7.24
N VAL A 538 20.95 -22.22 -7.15
CA VAL A 538 19.50 -22.39 -7.33
C VAL A 538 18.81 -22.04 -6.01
N ALA A 539 17.78 -21.21 -6.07
CA ALA A 539 17.10 -20.79 -4.86
C ALA A 539 15.62 -20.45 -5.09
N THR A 540 14.85 -20.52 -4.02
CA THR A 540 13.54 -19.89 -3.92
C THR A 540 13.71 -18.42 -3.50
N THR A 541 12.61 -17.70 -3.22
CA THR A 541 12.61 -16.28 -2.80
C THR A 541 13.44 -15.97 -1.55
N VAL A 542 13.96 -16.97 -0.85
CA VAL A 542 14.84 -16.82 0.34
C VAL A 542 16.08 -15.96 0.08
N ILE A 543 16.50 -15.81 -1.19
CA ILE A 543 17.61 -14.92 -1.59
C ILE A 543 17.26 -13.41 -1.43
N GLU A 544 16.01 -13.06 -1.27
CA GLU A 544 15.62 -11.66 -0.99
C GLU A 544 16.35 -11.09 0.23
N VAL A 545 16.78 -11.96 1.16
CA VAL A 545 17.44 -11.56 2.40
C VAL A 545 18.84 -12.17 2.49
N GLY A 546 19.86 -11.34 2.38
CA GLY A 546 21.02 -11.58 3.17
C GLY A 546 22.40 -11.56 2.52
N VAL A 547 22.83 -12.31 1.55
CA VAL A 547 24.30 -12.43 1.29
C VAL A 547 24.79 -11.54 0.16
N ASN A 548 25.85 -10.76 0.44
CA ASN A 548 26.55 -9.95 -0.55
C ASN A 548 27.63 -10.79 -1.25
N VAL A 549 27.46 -11.04 -2.55
CA VAL A 549 28.46 -11.71 -3.39
C VAL A 549 28.72 -10.81 -4.60
N PRO A 550 29.73 -9.91 -4.54
CA PRO A 550 30.03 -8.94 -5.59
C PRO A 550 30.30 -9.57 -6.96
N GLU A 551 30.82 -10.79 -6.98
CA GLU A 551 31.15 -11.54 -8.19
C GLU A 551 29.94 -12.24 -8.84
N ALA A 552 28.77 -12.19 -8.21
CA ALA A 552 27.54 -12.67 -8.82
C ALA A 552 27.00 -11.62 -9.78
N THR A 553 27.19 -11.86 -11.07
CA THR A 553 26.86 -10.91 -12.15
C THR A 553 25.70 -11.37 -13.02
N VAL A 554 25.17 -12.57 -12.81
CA VAL A 554 24.04 -13.11 -13.56
C VAL A 554 22.91 -13.47 -12.61
N MET A 555 21.68 -13.02 -12.92
CA MET A 555 20.44 -13.38 -12.25
C MET A 555 19.46 -13.93 -13.28
N ILE A 556 18.96 -15.12 -13.05
CA ILE A 556 17.90 -15.73 -13.86
C ILE A 556 16.70 -15.95 -12.94
N ILE A 557 15.52 -15.47 -13.34
CA ILE A 557 14.28 -15.58 -12.56
C ILE A 557 13.26 -16.31 -13.44
N GLU A 558 12.89 -17.54 -13.05
CA GLU A 558 11.86 -18.30 -13.73
C GLU A 558 10.46 -17.80 -13.33
N HIS A 559 9.53 -17.85 -14.26
CA HIS A 559 8.15 -17.40 -14.07
C HIS A 559 8.06 -16.02 -13.43
N ALA A 560 8.85 -15.08 -13.97
CA ALA A 560 8.96 -13.72 -13.45
C ALA A 560 7.60 -12.97 -13.42
N GLU A 561 6.62 -13.41 -14.21
CA GLU A 561 5.24 -12.91 -14.21
C GLU A 561 4.51 -13.13 -12.88
N ARG A 562 4.98 -14.07 -12.05
CA ARG A 562 4.39 -14.37 -10.72
C ARG A 562 4.93 -13.51 -9.60
N PHE A 563 6.01 -12.78 -9.85
CA PHE A 563 6.63 -11.92 -8.84
C PHE A 563 6.06 -10.51 -8.89
N GLY A 564 5.97 -9.86 -7.73
CA GLY A 564 5.73 -8.42 -7.64
C GLY A 564 6.92 -7.62 -8.15
N LEU A 565 6.67 -6.38 -8.63
CA LEU A 565 7.74 -5.50 -9.11
C LEU A 565 8.82 -5.22 -8.06
N ALA A 566 8.41 -4.99 -6.81
CA ALA A 566 9.32 -4.77 -5.70
C ALA A 566 10.26 -5.98 -5.48
N GLN A 567 9.72 -7.22 -5.57
CA GLN A 567 10.52 -8.44 -5.42
C GLN A 567 11.52 -8.60 -6.56
N LEU A 568 11.07 -8.42 -7.82
CA LEU A 568 11.96 -8.46 -8.98
C LEU A 568 13.09 -7.43 -8.88
N HIS A 569 12.78 -6.23 -8.41
CA HIS A 569 13.76 -5.17 -8.20
C HIS A 569 14.78 -5.54 -7.11
N GLN A 570 14.34 -6.08 -5.98
CA GLN A 570 15.23 -6.54 -4.91
C GLN A 570 16.16 -7.67 -5.38
N LEU A 571 15.62 -8.65 -6.11
CA LEU A 571 16.42 -9.73 -6.70
C LEU A 571 17.45 -9.18 -7.68
N ARG A 572 17.04 -8.31 -8.62
CA ARG A 572 17.97 -7.64 -9.54
C ARG A 572 19.06 -6.86 -8.80
N GLY A 573 18.72 -6.23 -7.70
CA GLY A 573 19.66 -5.51 -6.84
C GLY A 573 20.77 -6.39 -6.24
N ARG A 574 20.60 -7.72 -6.20
CA ARG A 574 21.63 -8.64 -5.69
C ARG A 574 22.84 -8.76 -6.61
N ILE A 575 22.70 -8.55 -7.90
CA ILE A 575 23.78 -8.57 -8.89
C ILE A 575 24.32 -7.18 -9.25
N LYS A 576 23.74 -6.12 -8.68
CA LYS A 576 24.15 -4.71 -8.93
C LYS A 576 25.24 -4.21 -7.98
N ARG A 577 26.00 -5.10 -7.33
CA ARG A 577 26.92 -4.72 -6.25
C ARG A 577 28.40 -4.63 -6.66
N GLY A 578 28.76 -5.22 -7.79
CA GLY A 578 30.10 -5.13 -8.39
C GLY A 578 30.26 -4.01 -9.39
N PHE A 579 31.51 -3.85 -9.89
CA PHE A 579 31.87 -2.92 -11.00
C PHE A 579 31.75 -3.58 -12.36
N GLU A 580 31.51 -4.87 -12.43
CA GLU A 580 31.35 -5.64 -13.66
C GLU A 580 29.95 -5.49 -14.26
N ALA A 581 29.86 -5.70 -15.57
CA ALA A 581 28.57 -5.71 -16.26
C ALA A 581 27.73 -6.90 -15.82
N SER A 582 26.51 -6.64 -15.34
CA SER A 582 25.59 -7.65 -14.83
C SER A 582 24.39 -7.85 -15.75
N THR A 583 23.84 -9.06 -15.78
CA THR A 583 22.70 -9.43 -16.62
C THR A 583 21.59 -10.06 -15.77
N CYS A 584 20.38 -9.54 -15.89
CA CYS A 584 19.18 -10.09 -15.29
C CYS A 584 18.24 -10.65 -16.37
N ILE A 585 17.92 -11.94 -16.32
CA ILE A 585 17.04 -12.62 -17.26
C ILE A 585 15.73 -12.93 -16.56
N LEU A 586 14.65 -12.30 -17.01
CA LEU A 586 13.30 -12.52 -16.54
C LEU A 586 12.61 -13.49 -17.49
N MET A 587 12.41 -14.73 -17.05
CA MET A 587 11.77 -15.76 -17.87
C MET A 587 10.28 -15.82 -17.57
N TYR A 588 9.44 -15.89 -18.61
CA TYR A 588 7.99 -15.89 -18.48
C TYR A 588 7.31 -17.00 -19.27
N SER A 589 6.13 -17.43 -18.84
CA SER A 589 5.24 -18.36 -19.55
C SER A 589 4.07 -17.64 -20.21
N HIS A 590 3.63 -18.15 -21.36
CA HIS A 590 2.39 -17.72 -21.99
C HIS A 590 1.16 -18.45 -21.41
N PRO A 591 -0.06 -17.83 -21.40
CA PRO A 591 -0.35 -16.43 -21.76
C PRO A 591 0.01 -15.44 -20.64
N LEU A 592 0.50 -14.26 -20.99
CA LEU A 592 0.72 -13.16 -20.05
C LEU A 592 -0.55 -12.32 -19.88
N SER A 593 -0.92 -12.02 -18.64
CA SER A 593 -1.90 -10.96 -18.36
C SER A 593 -1.31 -9.59 -18.74
N GLU A 594 -2.17 -8.61 -19.00
CA GLU A 594 -1.73 -7.25 -19.31
C GLU A 594 -0.91 -6.65 -18.16
N THR A 595 -1.32 -6.89 -16.92
CA THR A 595 -0.59 -6.43 -15.73
C THR A 595 0.80 -7.08 -15.64
N SER A 596 0.93 -8.39 -15.88
CA SER A 596 2.21 -9.07 -15.88
C SER A 596 3.12 -8.57 -16.99
N ARG A 597 2.57 -8.29 -18.17
CA ARG A 597 3.31 -7.71 -19.29
C ARG A 597 3.88 -6.33 -18.93
N GLN A 598 3.06 -5.47 -18.34
CA GLN A 598 3.49 -4.13 -17.91
C GLN A 598 4.55 -4.20 -16.81
N ARG A 599 4.46 -5.15 -15.87
CA ARG A 599 5.50 -5.38 -14.85
C ARG A 599 6.85 -5.74 -15.47
N LEU A 600 6.89 -6.72 -16.36
CA LEU A 600 8.13 -7.16 -17.01
C LEU A 600 8.73 -6.07 -17.90
N GLU A 601 7.90 -5.31 -18.61
CA GLU A 601 8.34 -4.18 -19.42
C GLU A 601 8.93 -3.05 -18.56
N THR A 602 8.30 -2.72 -17.43
CA THR A 602 8.83 -1.73 -16.48
C THR A 602 10.21 -2.15 -15.99
N MET A 603 10.40 -3.42 -15.61
CA MET A 603 11.71 -3.94 -15.17
C MET A 603 12.78 -3.85 -16.24
N ARG A 604 12.40 -3.97 -17.54
CA ARG A 604 13.31 -3.86 -18.67
C ARG A 604 13.71 -2.41 -18.97
N GLN A 605 12.75 -1.47 -18.80
CA GLN A 605 12.94 -0.06 -19.20
C GLN A 605 13.69 0.78 -18.18
N THR A 606 13.59 0.45 -16.88
CA THR A 606 14.16 1.27 -15.84
C THR A 606 14.88 0.47 -14.75
N GLU A 607 15.91 1.11 -14.18
CA GLU A 607 16.57 0.65 -12.95
C GLU A 607 16.27 1.53 -11.75
N ASP A 608 15.53 2.61 -11.93
CA ASP A 608 15.12 3.49 -10.84
C ASP A 608 14.10 2.77 -9.95
N GLY A 609 14.55 2.38 -8.74
CA GLY A 609 13.71 1.68 -7.79
C GLY A 609 12.51 2.49 -7.34
N PHE A 610 12.59 3.83 -7.32
CA PHE A 610 11.46 4.69 -6.95
C PHE A 610 10.38 4.70 -8.02
N LEU A 611 10.80 4.78 -9.30
CA LEU A 611 9.87 4.67 -10.43
C LEU A 611 9.21 3.29 -10.49
N ILE A 612 9.99 2.23 -10.22
CA ILE A 612 9.48 0.85 -10.15
C ILE A 612 8.44 0.72 -9.03
N ALA A 613 8.70 1.29 -7.86
CA ALA A 613 7.77 1.25 -6.74
C ALA A 613 6.48 2.04 -7.02
N GLU A 614 6.57 3.19 -7.70
CA GLU A 614 5.39 3.93 -8.13
C GLU A 614 4.55 3.14 -9.15
N LYS A 615 5.20 2.47 -10.09
CA LYS A 615 4.52 1.59 -11.05
C LYS A 615 3.89 0.36 -10.38
N ASP A 616 4.55 -0.23 -9.37
CA ASP A 616 3.96 -1.32 -8.59
C ASP A 616 2.68 -0.87 -7.89
N LEU A 617 2.68 0.35 -7.34
CA LEU A 617 1.51 0.98 -6.75
C LEU A 617 0.35 1.15 -7.75
N GLU A 618 0.66 1.68 -8.94
CA GLU A 618 -0.34 1.87 -10.01
C GLU A 618 -0.94 0.53 -10.48
N LEU A 619 -0.12 -0.51 -10.64
CA LEU A 619 -0.53 -1.81 -11.19
C LEU A 619 -1.30 -2.69 -10.20
N ARG A 620 -1.13 -2.50 -8.89
CA ARG A 620 -1.89 -3.23 -7.85
C ARG A 620 -3.29 -2.66 -7.65
N GLY A 621 -3.53 -1.42 -8.05
CA GLY A 621 -4.77 -0.71 -7.75
C GLY A 621 -4.85 -0.26 -6.27
N GLY A 622 -5.64 0.77 -6.01
CA GLY A 622 -5.73 1.40 -4.67
C GLY A 622 -6.23 0.48 -3.53
N GLY A 623 -6.95 -0.60 -3.85
CA GLY A 623 -7.59 -1.49 -2.87
C GLY A 623 -6.67 -2.56 -2.24
N GLU A 624 -5.66 -3.05 -2.96
CA GLU A 624 -4.76 -4.10 -2.42
C GLU A 624 -3.61 -3.57 -1.58
N ILE A 625 -3.28 -2.30 -1.69
CA ILE A 625 -2.05 -1.71 -1.13
C ILE A 625 -2.16 -1.46 0.37
N LEU A 626 -3.34 -1.10 0.83
CA LEU A 626 -3.64 -0.88 2.25
C LEU A 626 -4.16 -2.16 2.93
N GLY A 627 -4.45 -3.22 2.15
CA GLY A 627 -5.03 -4.49 2.61
C GLY A 627 -4.10 -5.40 3.42
N THR A 628 -2.85 -5.01 3.66
CA THR A 628 -2.06 -5.69 4.68
C THR A 628 -2.48 -5.19 6.06
N ARG A 629 -3.42 -5.89 6.70
CA ARG A 629 -3.81 -5.75 8.12
C ARG A 629 -2.62 -5.69 9.11
N GLN A 630 -1.40 -5.69 8.61
CA GLN A 630 -0.16 -5.63 9.39
C GLN A 630 0.29 -4.21 9.74
N SER A 631 -0.23 -3.16 9.07
CA SER A 631 0.27 -1.78 9.29
C SER A 631 -0.52 -0.95 10.30
N GLY A 632 -1.69 -1.41 10.78
CA GLY A 632 -2.48 -0.69 11.80
C GLY A 632 -3.05 0.66 11.33
N PHE A 633 -3.05 0.95 10.04
CA PHE A 633 -3.66 2.14 9.47
C PHE A 633 -5.00 1.79 8.82
N ASP A 634 -6.04 2.57 9.16
CA ASP A 634 -7.36 2.45 8.54
C ASP A 634 -7.28 2.78 7.04
N GLU A 635 -7.94 1.97 6.21
CA GLU A 635 -8.14 2.24 4.80
C GLU A 635 -8.82 3.60 4.58
N PHE A 636 -8.42 4.32 3.52
CA PHE A 636 -9.19 5.49 3.07
C PHE A 636 -10.53 5.02 2.51
N ARG A 637 -11.60 5.69 2.90
CA ARG A 637 -12.96 5.35 2.49
C ARG A 637 -13.41 6.10 1.24
N LEU A 638 -12.89 7.30 1.03
CA LEU A 638 -13.29 8.22 -0.03
C LEU A 638 -12.15 8.51 -1.01
N ALA A 639 -10.92 8.55 -0.51
CA ALA A 639 -9.76 8.83 -1.32
C ALA A 639 -9.28 7.57 -2.06
N ASP A 640 -9.16 7.70 -3.38
CA ASP A 640 -8.49 6.74 -4.26
C ASP A 640 -7.04 7.16 -4.43
N MET A 641 -6.10 6.31 -4.00
CA MET A 641 -4.67 6.67 -3.97
C MET A 641 -4.04 6.80 -5.37
N THR A 642 -4.68 6.25 -6.39
CA THR A 642 -4.24 6.40 -7.78
C THR A 642 -4.75 7.70 -8.37
N ALA A 643 -6.05 7.97 -8.23
CA ALA A 643 -6.70 9.14 -8.79
C ALA A 643 -6.37 10.44 -8.02
N HIS A 644 -6.12 10.35 -6.69
CA HIS A 644 -5.97 11.49 -5.80
C HIS A 644 -4.53 11.71 -5.31
N LYS A 645 -3.52 11.13 -6.01
CA LYS A 645 -2.09 11.26 -5.65
C LYS A 645 -1.66 12.73 -5.47
N GLU A 646 -2.04 13.61 -6.40
CA GLU A 646 -1.71 15.03 -6.33
C GLU A 646 -2.39 15.73 -5.15
N LEU A 647 -3.63 15.32 -4.83
CA LEU A 647 -4.36 15.88 -3.69
C LEU A 647 -3.69 15.54 -2.35
N LEU A 648 -3.08 14.36 -2.22
CA LEU A 648 -2.33 13.98 -1.04
C LEU A 648 -1.11 14.89 -0.82
N GLU A 649 -0.38 15.22 -1.88
CA GLU A 649 0.76 16.14 -1.79
C GLU A 649 0.34 17.55 -1.39
N ILE A 650 -0.80 18.03 -1.90
CA ILE A 650 -1.39 19.30 -1.51
C ILE A 650 -1.81 19.25 -0.04
N ALA A 651 -2.55 18.22 0.37
CA ALA A 651 -3.00 18.03 1.75
C ALA A 651 -1.84 17.96 2.75
N HIS A 652 -0.72 17.32 2.36
CA HIS A 652 0.49 17.27 3.17
C HIS A 652 1.09 18.66 3.41
N ARG A 653 1.26 19.46 2.34
CA ARG A 653 1.79 20.82 2.43
C ARG A 653 0.87 21.75 3.24
N ASP A 654 -0.44 21.63 3.03
CA ASP A 654 -1.44 22.41 3.74
C ASP A 654 -1.45 22.06 5.23
N ALA A 655 -1.39 20.77 5.58
CA ALA A 655 -1.30 20.33 6.98
C ALA A 655 -0.05 20.88 7.66
N GLN A 656 1.10 20.88 6.98
CA GLN A 656 2.33 21.47 7.51
C GLN A 656 2.17 22.98 7.73
N MET A 657 1.63 23.70 6.76
CA MET A 657 1.41 25.14 6.86
C MET A 657 0.44 25.49 7.99
N ILE A 658 -0.67 24.76 8.10
CA ILE A 658 -1.67 24.93 9.17
C ILE A 658 -1.03 24.72 10.54
N LEU A 659 -0.31 23.62 10.74
CA LEU A 659 0.31 23.30 12.03
C LEU A 659 1.50 24.21 12.39
N ASN A 660 2.14 24.84 11.42
CA ASN A 660 3.18 25.85 11.67
C ASN A 660 2.57 27.19 12.13
N THR A 661 1.37 27.54 11.63
CA THR A 661 0.69 28.80 11.97
C THR A 661 -0.25 28.67 13.15
N ASP A 662 -0.91 27.52 13.31
CA ASP A 662 -1.86 27.22 14.40
C ASP A 662 -1.62 25.80 14.94
N PRO A 663 -0.52 25.58 15.71
CA PRO A 663 -0.13 24.25 16.18
C PRO A 663 -1.18 23.54 17.02
N ASP A 664 -1.97 24.32 17.76
CA ASP A 664 -2.99 23.80 18.67
C ASP A 664 -4.40 23.89 18.09
N LEU A 665 -4.55 24.29 16.82
CA LEU A 665 -5.83 24.42 16.11
C LEU A 665 -6.86 25.25 16.90
N GLN A 666 -6.47 26.45 17.35
CA GLN A 666 -7.29 27.34 18.19
C GLN A 666 -8.02 28.43 17.40
N THR A 667 -7.53 28.79 16.21
CA THR A 667 -8.20 29.75 15.33
C THR A 667 -9.59 29.26 14.93
N SER A 668 -10.45 30.13 14.39
CA SER A 668 -11.78 29.71 13.87
C SER A 668 -11.66 28.57 12.84
N ARG A 669 -10.70 28.69 11.91
CA ARG A 669 -10.37 27.62 10.96
C ARG A 669 -9.80 26.38 11.67
N GLY A 670 -8.95 26.57 12.67
CA GLY A 670 -8.40 25.49 13.48
C GLY A 670 -9.48 24.69 14.20
N GLN A 671 -10.50 25.36 14.74
CA GLN A 671 -11.66 24.68 15.37
C GLN A 671 -12.50 23.91 14.34
N ALA A 672 -12.68 24.43 13.13
CA ALA A 672 -13.31 23.70 12.03
C ALA A 672 -12.48 22.46 11.64
N LEU A 673 -11.15 22.56 11.59
CA LEU A 673 -10.24 21.43 11.33
C LEU A 673 -10.25 20.39 12.45
N ARG A 674 -10.48 20.78 13.71
CA ARG A 674 -10.75 19.79 14.78
C ARG A 674 -12.04 19.03 14.51
N THR A 675 -13.09 19.69 14.02
CA THR A 675 -14.33 19.01 13.62
C THR A 675 -14.08 18.01 12.51
N LEU A 676 -13.25 18.35 11.51
CA LEU A 676 -12.80 17.46 10.45
C LEU A 676 -12.08 16.22 10.99
N LEU A 677 -11.15 16.38 11.94
CA LEU A 677 -10.44 15.25 12.57
C LEU A 677 -11.41 14.28 13.28
N TYR A 678 -12.43 14.80 13.98
CA TYR A 678 -13.46 13.97 14.59
C TYR A 678 -14.36 13.31 13.55
N LEU A 679 -14.70 13.99 12.46
CA LEU A 679 -15.54 13.47 11.39
C LEU A 679 -14.91 12.24 10.74
N PHE A 680 -13.60 12.26 10.50
CA PHE A 680 -12.84 11.14 9.94
C PHE A 680 -12.21 10.21 10.99
N GLU A 681 -12.63 10.32 12.27
CA GLU A 681 -12.18 9.49 13.39
C GLU A 681 -10.64 9.47 13.60
N ARG A 682 -9.94 10.50 13.14
CA ARG A 682 -8.48 10.62 13.28
C ARG A 682 -8.05 11.14 14.67
N ASP A 683 -8.97 11.62 15.49
CA ASP A 683 -8.72 11.99 16.88
C ASP A 683 -8.35 10.79 17.77
N ALA A 684 -8.90 9.61 17.50
CA ALA A 684 -8.55 8.36 18.19
C ALA A 684 -7.10 7.95 17.87
N ALA A 685 -6.69 8.03 16.61
CA ALA A 685 -5.31 7.78 16.19
C ALA A 685 -4.33 8.70 16.93
N VAL A 686 -4.61 10.01 17.00
CA VAL A 686 -3.80 10.98 17.75
C VAL A 686 -3.70 10.59 19.24
N LYS A 687 -4.78 10.14 19.87
CA LYS A 687 -4.77 9.72 21.29
C LYS A 687 -3.96 8.43 21.50
N THR A 688 -4.12 7.44 20.64
CA THR A 688 -3.40 6.16 20.73
C THR A 688 -1.91 6.34 20.57
N TYR A 689 -1.48 7.18 19.62
CA TYR A 689 -0.07 7.52 19.42
C TYR A 689 0.56 8.31 20.58
N ILE A 690 -0.26 8.98 21.40
CA ILE A 690 0.20 9.80 22.52
C ILE A 690 0.22 9.00 23.83
N SER A 691 -0.64 8.00 23.98
CA SER A 691 -0.78 7.20 25.20
C SER A 691 0.08 5.92 25.20
N GLY A 692 0.67 5.50 24.08
CA GLY A 692 1.63 4.39 23.96
C GLY A 692 3.05 4.89 23.96
#